data_3c31819db74738b6857dcfe4ae6805b1
#
_entry.id   3c31819db74738b6857dcfe4ae6805b1
#
_cell.length_a   1.000
_cell.length_b   1.000
_cell.length_c   1.000
_cell.angle_alpha   90.00
_cell.angle_beta   90.00
_cell.angle_gamma   90.00
#
_symmetry.space_group_name_H-M   'P 1'
#
loop_
_entity.id
_entity.type
_entity.pdbx_description
1 polymer ?
#
loop_
_entity_poly.entity_id
_entity_poly.type
_entity_poly.pdbx_seq_one_letter_code
_entity_poly.pdbx_strand_id
1 'polypeptide(L)'
;MSNTNIAEQAAAPVISENPSVVQRWERDFSQTKTDGIVYDYIIVGSGSAGAVLANRLSEDNNKQVLLIEAGGADTNDIIHMPAACGNCQRGDIDWQYKTTPQVHSHFNCINQQGNWPRGKVLGGCSSINYMQYVRGDPHDYDNWGLPEWSFKKMLPYFKKLERADINSIPENDKFRNHDENKGMMDVTLLEDSNEINQLFIESCEKNGFHQTKDYNAEESLNGCVTLSQVSTKHGKRWSTASGYLLSAIKRDNLHVLINAHTCRVLVDEQKQTKGVVIKRASSLDKEEVIQGKEVILSAGTVGSPQILLLSGIGPRDELEKLEIPVIVDLPGVVIKRASSLDKEEVIQGKEVILSAGTVGSPQILLLSGIGPRDELEKLEIPVIVGLPGVGKNLQDHIMTVLIYTTNISTLSTRDLTAENLQRWAVEGKGRLTSCVVEAEAWHQIDGTDKNQVPDIQVHFCPLTVDANLLQNFNFKPEVYEQYIGPHLSGEHQSTIAYLPTLLHSKSKGEITLASRDPLAHPNINPKYLEDKEDVRKLIEACKLAEKVCQTEPLKNVVHSLAKEMNGNVTTENGDQFWESYIRKYTITVYHPVGTCKMGKEDDEMTVVTSDTKVKGVKGLRVIDASIIPINVSGNTNIPTIAIAERAADLIKNNH
;
A
#
# COMPACT_ATOMS: atom_id res chain seq x y z
N MET A 1 -31.06 2.62 9.72
CA MET A 1 -30.90 4.07 9.75
C MET A 1 -29.47 4.33 9.37
N SER A 2 -29.23 5.06 8.29
CA SER A 2 -27.92 5.29 7.71
C SER A 2 -27.04 6.05 8.70
N ASN A 3 -25.95 5.42 9.15
CA ASN A 3 -24.85 6.11 9.85
C ASN A 3 -24.14 7.03 8.84
N THR A 4 -24.73 8.18 8.55
CA THR A 4 -23.98 9.30 7.98
C THR A 4 -22.94 9.71 9.01
N ASN A 5 -21.69 9.67 8.61
CA ASN A 5 -20.50 9.89 9.41
C ASN A 5 -20.65 11.17 10.24
N ILE A 6 -20.58 11.08 11.56
CA ILE A 6 -20.62 12.24 12.47
C ILE A 6 -19.51 13.24 12.09
N ALA A 7 -18.37 12.75 11.58
CA ALA A 7 -17.28 13.58 11.05
C ALA A 7 -17.69 14.39 9.81
N GLU A 8 -18.48 13.83 8.88
CA GLU A 8 -19.00 14.56 7.72
C GLU A 8 -20.01 15.65 8.15
N GLN A 9 -20.86 15.37 9.16
CA GLN A 9 -21.83 16.35 9.64
C GLN A 9 -21.22 17.47 10.48
N ALA A 10 -20.16 17.18 11.26
CA ALA A 10 -19.48 18.19 12.07
C ALA A 10 -18.46 19.02 11.26
N ALA A 11 -17.86 18.45 10.22
CA ALA A 11 -16.84 19.12 9.41
C ALA A 11 -17.43 19.98 8.28
N ALA A 12 -18.59 19.60 7.72
CA ALA A 12 -19.18 20.28 6.55
C ALA A 12 -19.33 21.81 6.67
N PRO A 13 -19.75 22.41 7.80
CA PRO A 13 -19.87 23.86 7.91
C PRO A 13 -18.54 24.61 8.01
N VAL A 14 -17.53 24.01 8.64
CA VAL A 14 -16.21 24.67 8.87
C VAL A 14 -15.34 24.61 7.62
N ILE A 15 -15.49 23.56 6.82
CA ILE A 15 -14.67 23.28 5.64
C ILE A 15 -15.18 24.06 4.42
N SER A 16 -16.52 24.22 4.30
CA SER A 16 -17.13 24.95 3.18
C SER A 16 -16.81 26.45 3.16
N GLU A 17 -16.41 27.03 4.30
CA GLU A 17 -16.05 28.44 4.42
C GLU A 17 -14.57 28.75 4.13
N ASN A 18 -13.73 27.71 3.97
CA ASN A 18 -12.31 27.88 3.67
C ASN A 18 -11.92 27.28 2.32
N PRO A 19 -12.01 28.04 1.23
CA PRO A 19 -11.79 27.57 -0.14
C PRO A 19 -10.38 27.00 -0.40
N SER A 20 -9.41 27.22 0.50
CA SER A 20 -8.04 26.73 0.32
C SER A 20 -7.87 25.22 0.56
N VAL A 21 -8.84 24.56 1.18
CA VAL A 21 -8.77 23.12 1.50
C VAL A 21 -9.40 22.27 0.39
N VAL A 22 -10.46 22.76 -0.27
CA VAL A 22 -11.31 21.99 -1.21
C VAL A 22 -10.88 22.11 -2.68
N GLN A 23 -10.27 23.24 -3.10
CA GLN A 23 -9.87 23.45 -4.50
C GLN A 23 -8.37 23.19 -4.72
N ARG A 24 -7.96 21.92 -4.70
CA ARG A 24 -6.59 21.49 -4.99
C ARG A 24 -6.28 21.44 -6.49
N TRP A 25 -7.32 21.17 -7.29
CA TRP A 25 -7.21 20.99 -8.71
C TRP A 25 -7.92 22.11 -9.45
N GLU A 26 -7.22 22.80 -10.34
CA GLU A 26 -7.72 23.98 -11.07
C GLU A 26 -8.74 23.62 -12.17
N ARG A 27 -8.93 22.32 -12.49
CA ARG A 27 -9.83 21.83 -13.54
C ARG A 27 -10.47 20.48 -13.18
N ASP A 28 -11.61 20.21 -13.79
CA ASP A 28 -12.27 18.90 -13.74
C ASP A 28 -11.61 17.94 -14.72
N PHE A 29 -10.84 17.00 -14.21
CA PHE A 29 -10.13 16.00 -15.00
C PHE A 29 -11.06 14.91 -15.57
N SER A 30 -12.31 14.80 -15.14
CA SER A 30 -13.29 13.88 -15.74
C SER A 30 -13.66 14.28 -17.16
N GLN A 31 -13.49 15.57 -17.50
CA GLN A 31 -13.79 16.15 -18.80
C GLN A 31 -12.57 16.27 -19.72
N THR A 32 -11.44 15.66 -19.35
CA THR A 32 -10.23 15.69 -20.18
C THR A 32 -10.52 15.12 -21.56
N LYS A 33 -10.27 15.94 -22.61
CA LYS A 33 -10.44 15.56 -24.00
C LYS A 33 -9.24 14.75 -24.46
N THR A 34 -9.51 13.63 -25.10
CA THR A 34 -8.49 12.68 -25.60
C THR A 34 -8.62 12.42 -27.09
N ASP A 35 -9.69 12.95 -27.71
CA ASP A 35 -10.00 12.74 -29.14
C ASP A 35 -8.91 13.31 -30.04
N GLY A 36 -8.46 12.49 -31.00
CA GLY A 36 -7.47 12.89 -32.02
C GLY A 36 -6.03 12.99 -31.49
N ILE A 37 -5.77 12.67 -30.23
CA ILE A 37 -4.43 12.68 -29.64
C ILE A 37 -3.85 11.27 -29.66
N VAL A 38 -2.63 11.11 -30.14
CA VAL A 38 -1.84 9.88 -30.03
C VAL A 38 -0.78 10.08 -28.95
N TYR A 39 -0.93 9.39 -27.82
CA TYR A 39 0.00 9.50 -26.70
C TYR A 39 1.27 8.67 -26.91
N ASP A 40 2.40 9.19 -26.46
CA ASP A 40 3.64 8.40 -26.38
C ASP A 40 3.53 7.38 -25.24
N TYR A 41 2.99 7.80 -24.09
CA TYR A 41 2.79 6.95 -22.93
C TYR A 41 1.36 7.07 -22.39
N ILE A 42 0.69 5.95 -22.20
CA ILE A 42 -0.56 5.85 -21.45
C ILE A 42 -0.30 5.09 -20.15
N ILE A 43 -0.46 5.77 -19.02
CA ILE A 43 -0.24 5.22 -17.68
C ILE A 43 -1.61 4.94 -17.07
N VAL A 44 -1.87 3.70 -16.72
CA VAL A 44 -3.14 3.26 -16.14
C VAL A 44 -2.97 3.04 -14.64
N GLY A 45 -3.67 3.85 -13.84
CA GLY A 45 -3.58 3.92 -12.39
C GLY A 45 -2.64 5.03 -11.90
N SER A 46 -3.15 5.88 -11.03
CA SER A 46 -2.45 7.04 -10.47
C SER A 46 -1.88 6.78 -9.07
N GLY A 47 -1.65 5.53 -8.71
CA GLY A 47 -1.10 5.13 -7.41
C GLY A 47 0.37 5.57 -7.20
N SER A 48 1.00 5.06 -6.14
CA SER A 48 2.36 5.43 -5.74
C SER A 48 3.37 5.36 -6.88
N ALA A 49 3.33 4.32 -7.71
CA ALA A 49 4.23 4.18 -8.87
C ALA A 49 3.76 4.98 -10.09
N GLY A 50 2.48 4.92 -10.46
CA GLY A 50 1.96 5.59 -11.66
C GLY A 50 2.07 7.11 -11.62
N ALA A 51 1.87 7.73 -10.46
CA ALA A 51 2.08 9.16 -10.28
C ALA A 51 3.55 9.58 -10.51
N VAL A 52 4.51 8.77 -10.06
CA VAL A 52 5.95 8.97 -10.33
C VAL A 52 6.23 8.89 -11.82
N LEU A 53 5.77 7.82 -12.47
CA LEU A 53 5.99 7.61 -13.91
C LEU A 53 5.37 8.74 -14.74
N ALA A 54 4.15 9.18 -14.42
CA ALA A 54 3.49 10.31 -15.09
C ALA A 54 4.32 11.60 -14.98
N ASN A 55 4.80 11.91 -13.78
CA ASN A 55 5.66 13.08 -13.58
C ASN A 55 6.97 12.96 -14.39
N ARG A 56 7.69 11.84 -14.23
CA ARG A 56 9.03 11.66 -14.81
C ARG A 56 9.02 11.53 -16.33
N LEU A 57 8.04 10.84 -16.90
CA LEU A 57 7.96 10.66 -18.35
C LEU A 57 7.48 11.93 -19.07
N SER A 58 6.70 12.79 -18.40
CA SER A 58 6.27 14.09 -18.94
C SER A 58 7.31 15.21 -18.78
N GLU A 59 8.48 14.95 -18.19
CA GLU A 59 9.61 15.90 -18.18
C GLU A 59 10.14 16.18 -19.59
N ASP A 60 10.02 15.20 -20.52
CA ASP A 60 10.30 15.42 -21.93
C ASP A 60 9.05 16.03 -22.62
N ASN A 61 9.11 17.30 -22.92
CA ASN A 61 8.03 18.06 -23.56
C ASN A 61 7.67 17.53 -24.98
N ASN A 62 8.52 16.72 -25.60
CA ASN A 62 8.24 16.06 -26.89
C ASN A 62 7.39 14.80 -26.76
N LYS A 63 7.11 14.34 -25.53
CA LYS A 63 6.32 13.15 -25.24
C LYS A 63 4.95 13.53 -24.74
N GLN A 64 3.90 13.02 -25.36
CA GLN A 64 2.53 13.14 -24.87
C GLN A 64 2.23 12.04 -23.86
N VAL A 65 1.86 12.39 -22.65
CA VAL A 65 1.62 11.44 -21.55
C VAL A 65 0.17 11.56 -21.08
N LEU A 66 -0.52 10.42 -20.98
CA LEU A 66 -1.85 10.32 -20.39
C LEU A 66 -1.79 9.47 -19.12
N LEU A 67 -2.33 9.98 -18.03
CA LEU A 67 -2.58 9.26 -16.79
C LEU A 67 -4.07 9.01 -16.64
N ILE A 68 -4.49 7.76 -16.44
CA ILE A 68 -5.89 7.35 -16.27
C ILE A 68 -6.07 6.79 -14.87
N GLU A 69 -7.13 7.24 -14.16
CA GLU A 69 -7.51 6.76 -12.82
C GLU A 69 -8.98 6.32 -12.78
N ALA A 70 -9.24 5.15 -12.21
CA ALA A 70 -10.60 4.62 -12.06
C ALA A 70 -11.43 5.38 -11.01
N GLY A 71 -10.76 5.86 -9.98
CA GLY A 71 -11.36 6.69 -8.93
C GLY A 71 -11.41 8.16 -9.27
N GLY A 72 -11.91 8.95 -8.32
CA GLY A 72 -12.04 10.39 -8.41
C GLY A 72 -10.77 11.14 -8.00
N ALA A 73 -10.86 12.47 -7.97
CA ALA A 73 -9.84 13.33 -7.40
C ALA A 73 -9.81 13.20 -5.86
N ASP A 74 -8.66 13.48 -5.26
CA ASP A 74 -8.43 13.45 -3.81
C ASP A 74 -8.94 14.73 -3.11
N THR A 75 -10.17 15.13 -3.42
CA THR A 75 -10.78 16.38 -2.91
C THR A 75 -11.50 16.24 -1.58
N ASN A 76 -11.70 15.01 -1.09
CA ASN A 76 -12.33 14.78 0.21
C ASN A 76 -11.34 15.11 1.34
N ASP A 77 -11.73 16.00 2.27
CA ASP A 77 -10.88 16.45 3.36
C ASP A 77 -10.45 15.34 4.32
N ILE A 78 -11.23 14.26 4.42
CA ILE A 78 -10.85 13.04 5.16
C ILE A 78 -9.51 12.48 4.68
N ILE A 79 -9.25 12.55 3.36
CA ILE A 79 -7.97 12.10 2.78
C ILE A 79 -6.80 12.92 3.34
N HIS A 80 -7.01 14.22 3.51
CA HIS A 80 -5.95 15.16 3.88
C HIS A 80 -5.75 15.29 5.39
N MET A 81 -6.74 14.88 6.18
CA MET A 81 -6.69 14.89 7.64
C MET A 81 -5.98 13.64 8.16
N PRO A 82 -4.76 13.74 8.74
CA PRO A 82 -4.03 12.57 9.18
C PRO A 82 -4.78 11.69 10.16
N ALA A 83 -5.43 12.29 11.17
CA ALA A 83 -6.22 11.56 12.16
C ALA A 83 -7.41 10.77 11.59
N ALA A 84 -7.86 11.11 10.39
CA ALA A 84 -8.96 10.43 9.70
C ALA A 84 -8.52 9.29 8.74
N CYS A 85 -7.23 8.93 8.72
CA CYS A 85 -6.71 7.93 7.78
C CYS A 85 -7.46 6.58 7.83
N GLY A 86 -7.90 6.13 9.01
CA GLY A 86 -8.73 4.94 9.14
C GLY A 86 -10.11 5.06 8.46
N ASN A 87 -10.64 6.27 8.34
CA ASN A 87 -11.95 6.52 7.71
C ASN A 87 -11.86 6.49 6.17
N CYS A 88 -10.64 6.48 5.60
CA CYS A 88 -10.42 6.31 4.16
C CYS A 88 -10.68 4.88 3.68
N GLN A 89 -10.87 3.93 4.58
CA GLN A 89 -11.12 2.52 4.27
C GLN A 89 -12.62 2.21 4.20
N ARG A 90 -12.98 1.15 3.44
CA ARG A 90 -14.35 0.63 3.31
C ARG A 90 -15.37 1.58 2.68
N GLY A 91 -14.94 2.73 2.15
CA GLY A 91 -15.77 3.67 1.40
C GLY A 91 -15.51 3.62 -0.12
N ASP A 92 -16.04 4.61 -0.85
CA ASP A 92 -15.98 4.67 -2.32
C ASP A 92 -14.56 4.87 -2.88
N ILE A 93 -13.65 5.40 -2.04
CA ILE A 93 -12.23 5.58 -2.37
C ILE A 93 -11.36 4.35 -2.09
N ASP A 94 -11.97 3.23 -1.70
CA ASP A 94 -11.34 1.95 -1.41
C ASP A 94 -11.93 0.84 -2.29
N TRP A 95 -11.08 -0.01 -2.90
CA TRP A 95 -11.51 -1.19 -3.66
C TRP A 95 -12.11 -2.30 -2.79
N GLN A 96 -11.93 -2.26 -1.47
CA GLN A 96 -12.54 -3.14 -0.47
C GLN A 96 -12.25 -4.65 -0.67
N TYR A 97 -11.02 -5.01 -1.05
CA TYR A 97 -10.64 -6.42 -1.18
C TYR A 97 -10.61 -7.15 0.15
N LYS A 98 -10.76 -8.49 0.09
CA LYS A 98 -10.65 -9.40 1.24
C LYS A 98 -9.77 -10.60 0.92
N THR A 99 -9.11 -11.12 1.94
CA THR A 99 -8.41 -12.40 1.82
C THR A 99 -9.39 -13.56 1.72
N THR A 100 -8.92 -14.72 1.26
CA THR A 100 -9.61 -16.00 1.56
C THR A 100 -9.63 -16.24 3.06
N PRO A 101 -10.54 -17.10 3.60
CA PRO A 101 -10.51 -17.47 5.01
C PRO A 101 -9.14 -18.02 5.42
N GLN A 102 -8.58 -17.50 6.52
CA GLN A 102 -7.26 -17.88 6.99
C GLN A 102 -7.32 -19.03 8.00
N VAL A 103 -6.65 -20.15 7.69
CA VAL A 103 -6.74 -21.40 8.47
C VAL A 103 -6.02 -21.29 9.81
N HIS A 104 -4.95 -20.51 9.90
CA HIS A 104 -4.07 -20.43 11.06
C HIS A 104 -4.15 -19.13 11.84
N SER A 105 -4.98 -18.18 11.38
CA SER A 105 -5.10 -16.83 11.96
C SER A 105 -6.51 -16.25 11.78
N HIS A 106 -6.71 -15.01 12.21
CA HIS A 106 -7.97 -14.26 12.04
C HIS A 106 -9.19 -14.89 12.72
N PHE A 107 -9.00 -15.69 13.79
CA PHE A 107 -10.11 -16.44 14.41
C PHE A 107 -11.19 -15.55 15.01
N ASN A 108 -10.86 -14.30 15.36
CA ASN A 108 -11.81 -13.30 15.81
C ASN A 108 -12.22 -12.29 14.72
N CYS A 109 -11.86 -12.53 13.46
CA CYS A 109 -12.37 -11.79 12.32
C CYS A 109 -13.62 -12.45 11.71
N ILE A 110 -14.48 -11.64 11.08
CA ILE A 110 -15.67 -12.10 10.36
C ILE A 110 -15.21 -13.02 9.22
N ASN A 111 -15.76 -14.24 9.14
CA ASN A 111 -15.41 -15.28 8.17
C ASN A 111 -13.92 -15.66 8.15
N GLN A 112 -13.16 -15.37 9.21
CA GLN A 112 -11.71 -15.55 9.26
C GLN A 112 -10.97 -14.84 8.11
N GLN A 113 -11.49 -13.71 7.63
CA GLN A 113 -10.95 -12.94 6.52
C GLN A 113 -10.35 -11.61 6.99
N GLY A 114 -9.24 -11.20 6.40
CA GLY A 114 -8.68 -9.86 6.56
C GLY A 114 -9.22 -8.90 5.49
N ASN A 115 -9.50 -7.66 5.88
CA ASN A 115 -9.72 -6.58 4.93
C ASN A 115 -8.39 -6.14 4.31
N TRP A 116 -8.40 -5.94 2.98
CA TRP A 116 -7.23 -5.49 2.21
C TRP A 116 -7.54 -4.20 1.46
N PRO A 117 -7.60 -3.05 2.14
CA PRO A 117 -7.91 -1.77 1.50
C PRO A 117 -6.86 -1.41 0.44
N ARG A 118 -7.36 -0.90 -0.71
CA ARG A 118 -6.56 -0.35 -1.81
C ARG A 118 -7.21 0.92 -2.33
N GLY A 119 -6.42 2.00 -2.48
CA GLY A 119 -6.95 3.29 -2.91
C GLY A 119 -7.53 3.28 -4.31
N LYS A 120 -8.75 3.82 -4.46
CA LYS A 120 -9.48 4.08 -5.70
C LYS A 120 -9.68 5.58 -5.83
N VAL A 121 -8.60 6.30 -6.02
CA VAL A 121 -8.52 7.76 -5.97
C VAL A 121 -7.17 8.23 -6.51
N LEU A 122 -7.03 9.47 -6.97
CA LEU A 122 -5.72 10.04 -7.30
C LEU A 122 -4.71 9.85 -6.15
N GLY A 123 -3.52 9.32 -6.47
CA GLY A 123 -2.51 8.93 -5.50
C GLY A 123 -2.64 7.48 -4.99
N GLY A 124 -3.76 6.80 -5.29
CA GLY A 124 -3.98 5.40 -4.90
C GLY A 124 -3.78 5.16 -3.42
N CYS A 125 -3.02 4.12 -3.05
CA CYS A 125 -2.76 3.77 -1.64
C CYS A 125 -2.02 4.89 -0.87
N SER A 126 -1.24 5.76 -1.51
CA SER A 126 -0.60 6.88 -0.81
C SER A 126 -1.61 7.92 -0.31
N SER A 127 -2.83 7.94 -0.87
CA SER A 127 -3.93 8.81 -0.44
C SER A 127 -4.77 8.23 0.70
N ILE A 128 -4.63 6.92 1.03
CA ILE A 128 -5.44 6.27 2.08
C ILE A 128 -4.61 5.56 3.17
N ASN A 129 -3.27 5.57 3.08
CA ASN A 129 -2.37 4.94 4.05
C ASN A 129 -2.24 5.75 5.34
N TYR A 130 -1.47 5.23 6.30
CA TYR A 130 -1.19 5.88 7.59
C TYR A 130 0.06 6.79 7.55
N MET A 131 0.53 7.20 6.37
CA MET A 131 1.58 8.18 6.09
C MET A 131 2.98 7.89 6.63
N GLN A 132 3.23 6.75 7.24
CA GLN A 132 4.55 6.40 7.77
C GLN A 132 5.61 6.49 6.67
N TYR A 133 6.69 7.22 6.91
CA TYR A 133 7.80 7.39 5.99
C TYR A 133 8.97 6.52 6.43
N VAL A 134 9.05 5.31 5.93
CA VAL A 134 10.09 4.32 6.25
C VAL A 134 10.75 3.86 4.96
N ARG A 135 12.08 3.87 4.91
CA ARG A 135 12.86 3.37 3.76
C ARG A 135 13.13 1.86 3.87
N GLY A 136 13.05 1.30 5.06
CA GLY A 136 13.55 -0.02 5.42
C GLY A 136 14.99 0.02 5.91
N ASP A 137 15.49 -1.13 6.34
CA ASP A 137 16.89 -1.30 6.73
C ASP A 137 17.78 -1.34 5.46
N PRO A 138 18.96 -0.72 5.46
CA PRO A 138 19.91 -0.82 4.34
C PRO A 138 20.20 -2.24 3.88
N HIS A 139 20.29 -3.20 4.81
CA HIS A 139 20.57 -4.60 4.51
C HIS A 139 19.41 -5.30 3.78
N ASP A 140 18.15 -4.79 3.85
CA ASP A 140 17.03 -5.35 3.09
C ASP A 140 17.36 -5.41 1.59
N TYR A 141 17.84 -4.30 1.05
CA TYR A 141 18.18 -4.15 -0.37
C TYR A 141 19.37 -4.98 -0.81
N ASP A 142 20.37 -5.10 0.06
CA ASP A 142 21.57 -5.91 -0.19
C ASP A 142 21.21 -7.41 -0.14
N ASN A 143 20.28 -7.80 0.74
CA ASN A 143 19.75 -9.15 0.88
C ASN A 143 18.88 -9.61 -0.32
N TRP A 144 18.45 -8.69 -1.20
CA TRP A 144 17.80 -9.10 -2.47
C TRP A 144 18.74 -9.88 -3.39
N GLY A 145 20.06 -9.79 -3.16
CA GLY A 145 21.08 -10.48 -3.95
C GLY A 145 21.19 -9.98 -5.39
N LEU A 146 20.74 -8.76 -5.64
CA LEU A 146 20.75 -8.06 -6.91
C LEU A 146 21.61 -6.80 -6.80
N PRO A 147 22.87 -6.82 -7.25
CA PRO A 147 23.83 -5.72 -7.05
C PRO A 147 23.33 -4.37 -7.58
N GLU A 148 22.51 -4.38 -8.64
CA GLU A 148 21.91 -3.17 -9.23
C GLU A 148 20.87 -2.54 -8.30
N TRP A 149 20.27 -3.31 -7.38
CA TRP A 149 19.25 -2.88 -6.44
C TRP A 149 19.75 -2.79 -4.99
N SER A 150 21.08 -2.88 -4.76
CA SER A 150 21.68 -2.70 -3.44
C SER A 150 21.32 -1.34 -2.84
N PHE A 151 21.35 -1.22 -1.51
CA PHE A 151 21.03 0.04 -0.84
C PHE A 151 21.85 1.22 -1.39
N LYS A 152 23.14 1.02 -1.64
CA LYS A 152 24.01 2.03 -2.26
C LYS A 152 23.47 2.54 -3.60
N LYS A 153 22.80 1.68 -4.39
CA LYS A 153 22.20 2.03 -5.68
C LYS A 153 20.80 2.64 -5.52
N MET A 154 20.09 2.31 -4.46
CA MET A 154 18.75 2.83 -4.16
C MET A 154 18.79 4.18 -3.43
N LEU A 155 19.81 4.43 -2.62
CA LEU A 155 19.94 5.67 -1.82
C LEU A 155 19.80 6.96 -2.66
N PRO A 156 20.38 7.09 -3.86
CA PRO A 156 20.15 8.27 -4.71
C PRO A 156 18.69 8.51 -5.05
N TYR A 157 17.89 7.45 -5.22
CA TYR A 157 16.46 7.56 -5.51
C TYR A 157 15.64 7.91 -4.27
N PHE A 158 16.02 7.40 -3.09
CA PHE A 158 15.45 7.87 -1.82
C PHE A 158 15.70 9.36 -1.60
N LYS A 159 16.90 9.84 -1.88
CA LYS A 159 17.21 11.27 -1.82
C LYS A 159 16.51 12.09 -2.91
N LYS A 160 16.35 11.54 -4.12
CA LYS A 160 15.68 12.19 -5.25
C LYS A 160 14.19 12.40 -4.98
N LEU A 161 13.53 11.46 -4.31
CA LEU A 161 12.10 11.53 -4.04
C LEU A 161 11.75 12.42 -2.84
N GLU A 162 12.62 12.56 -1.85
CA GLU A 162 12.28 13.21 -0.59
C GLU A 162 12.66 14.69 -0.51
N ARG A 163 11.91 15.38 0.33
CA ARG A 163 12.20 16.70 0.86
C ARG A 163 11.99 16.64 2.38
N ALA A 164 13.08 16.44 3.13
CA ALA A 164 13.03 16.35 4.57
C ALA A 164 12.99 17.74 5.20
N ASP A 165 12.05 17.96 6.13
CA ASP A 165 11.94 19.23 6.85
C ASP A 165 13.12 19.43 7.79
N ILE A 166 13.95 20.42 7.50
CA ILE A 166 15.16 20.76 8.25
C ILE A 166 14.87 21.18 9.69
N ASN A 167 13.66 21.65 9.99
CA ASN A 167 13.28 22.08 11.33
C ASN A 167 12.95 20.90 12.25
N SER A 168 12.58 19.77 11.70
CA SER A 168 12.15 18.59 12.47
C SER A 168 13.05 17.36 12.28
N ILE A 169 13.72 17.23 11.13
CA ILE A 169 14.59 16.10 10.82
C ILE A 169 16.03 16.59 10.75
N PRO A 170 16.97 15.96 11.50
CA PRO A 170 18.36 16.38 11.53
C PRO A 170 19.03 16.39 10.15
N GLU A 171 19.88 17.39 9.91
CA GLU A 171 20.66 17.48 8.69
C GLU A 171 21.62 16.30 8.56
N ASN A 172 21.56 15.60 7.43
CA ASN A 172 22.44 14.49 7.12
C ASN A 172 22.58 14.30 5.60
N ASP A 173 23.49 15.03 4.99
CA ASP A 173 23.72 15.00 3.55
C ASP A 173 24.09 13.63 2.98
N LYS A 174 24.60 12.71 3.79
CA LYS A 174 24.88 11.34 3.35
C LYS A 174 23.58 10.61 3.00
N PHE A 175 22.55 10.73 3.85
CA PHE A 175 21.32 9.94 3.73
C PHE A 175 20.10 10.76 3.31
N ARG A 176 20.06 12.08 3.57
CA ARG A 176 18.86 12.91 3.46
C ARG A 176 18.97 13.95 2.33
N ASN A 177 17.81 14.45 1.90
CA ASN A 177 17.73 15.64 1.06
C ASN A 177 16.83 16.69 1.75
N HIS A 178 17.44 17.81 2.11
CA HIS A 178 16.78 18.95 2.75
C HIS A 178 16.57 20.14 1.80
N ASP A 179 16.98 20.01 0.53
CA ASP A 179 16.79 21.06 -0.46
C ASP A 179 15.29 21.24 -0.76
N GLU A 180 14.72 22.35 -0.32
CA GLU A 180 13.29 22.66 -0.48
C GLU A 180 12.85 22.76 -1.95
N ASN A 181 13.78 22.98 -2.88
CA ASN A 181 13.55 23.04 -4.32
C ASN A 181 13.67 21.68 -5.02
N LYS A 182 14.06 20.62 -4.30
CA LYS A 182 14.20 19.26 -4.79
C LYS A 182 13.30 18.32 -3.98
N GLY A 183 13.08 17.14 -4.53
CA GLY A 183 12.21 16.15 -3.90
C GLY A 183 10.73 16.42 -4.13
N MET A 184 9.96 15.36 -4.09
CA MET A 184 8.53 15.38 -4.38
C MET A 184 7.69 14.99 -3.16
N MET A 185 8.29 14.26 -2.21
CA MET A 185 7.62 13.79 -0.99
C MET A 185 8.14 14.60 0.20
N ASP A 186 7.27 15.41 0.79
CA ASP A 186 7.57 16.08 2.05
C ASP A 186 7.58 15.08 3.20
N VAL A 187 8.56 15.22 4.10
CA VAL A 187 8.75 14.35 5.27
C VAL A 187 8.98 15.22 6.50
N THR A 188 8.17 15.01 7.53
CA THR A 188 8.25 15.74 8.80
C THR A 188 8.19 14.78 9.99
N LEU A 189 8.54 15.24 11.19
CA LEU A 189 8.05 14.64 12.43
C LEU A 189 6.62 15.12 12.71
N LEU A 190 5.91 14.42 13.60
CA LEU A 190 4.63 14.86 14.10
C LEU A 190 4.80 16.15 14.92
N GLU A 191 4.04 17.22 14.60
CA GLU A 191 4.13 18.50 15.31
C GLU A 191 3.55 18.42 16.73
N ASP A 192 2.42 17.72 16.89
CA ASP A 192 1.70 17.55 18.16
C ASP A 192 1.60 16.04 18.50
N SER A 193 2.71 15.43 18.92
CA SER A 193 2.70 14.04 19.38
C SER A 193 2.13 13.91 20.80
N ASN A 194 1.49 12.78 21.09
CA ASN A 194 0.94 12.53 22.43
C ASN A 194 2.06 12.34 23.46
N GLU A 195 1.88 12.88 24.67
CA GLU A 195 2.88 12.79 25.77
C GLU A 195 3.25 11.34 26.14
N ILE A 196 2.35 10.39 25.95
CA ILE A 196 2.60 8.97 26.24
C ILE A 196 3.70 8.37 25.36
N ASN A 197 4.00 8.98 24.21
CA ASN A 197 5.08 8.52 23.34
C ASN A 197 6.45 8.65 24.02
N GLN A 198 6.67 9.72 24.80
CA GLN A 198 7.91 9.89 25.54
C GLN A 198 8.05 8.80 26.61
N LEU A 199 6.94 8.46 27.30
CA LEU A 199 6.95 7.37 28.30
C LEU A 199 7.23 6.01 27.66
N PHE A 200 6.72 5.78 26.44
CA PHE A 200 7.02 4.58 25.66
C PHE A 200 8.51 4.52 25.30
N ILE A 201 9.09 5.60 24.76
CA ILE A 201 10.49 5.67 24.37
C ILE A 201 11.40 5.38 25.58
N GLU A 202 11.17 6.06 26.71
CA GLU A 202 11.95 5.85 27.94
C GLU A 202 11.85 4.41 28.46
N SER A 203 10.66 3.81 28.37
CA SER A 203 10.46 2.41 28.76
C SER A 203 11.17 1.44 27.82
N CYS A 204 11.23 1.75 26.53
CA CYS A 204 12.02 0.99 25.55
C CYS A 204 13.50 1.09 25.83
N GLU A 205 14.06 2.29 26.12
CA GLU A 205 15.47 2.48 26.45
C GLU A 205 15.89 1.64 27.65
N LYS A 206 15.05 1.58 28.71
CA LYS A 206 15.26 0.71 29.87
C LYS A 206 15.24 -0.79 29.53
N ASN A 207 14.68 -1.15 28.39
CA ASN A 207 14.66 -2.51 27.86
C ASN A 207 15.71 -2.77 26.78
N GLY A 208 16.68 -1.87 26.63
CA GLY A 208 17.86 -2.08 25.76
C GLY A 208 17.73 -1.49 24.34
N PHE A 209 16.66 -0.76 24.05
CA PHE A 209 16.56 0.03 22.82
C PHE A 209 17.42 1.30 22.96
N HIS A 210 17.82 1.86 21.83
CA HIS A 210 18.44 3.18 21.77
C HIS A 210 17.55 4.16 21.01
N GLN A 211 17.38 5.35 21.55
CA GLN A 211 16.64 6.40 20.89
C GLN A 211 17.45 6.96 19.72
N THR A 212 16.84 7.03 18.54
CA THR A 212 17.39 7.76 17.39
C THR A 212 16.49 8.94 17.04
N LYS A 213 17.11 9.97 16.44
CA LYS A 213 16.37 11.13 15.91
C LYS A 213 16.01 10.97 14.44
N ASP A 214 16.67 10.05 13.74
CA ASP A 214 16.45 9.81 12.30
C ASP A 214 16.74 8.37 11.91
N TYR A 215 15.73 7.52 12.02
CA TYR A 215 15.83 6.11 11.67
C TYR A 215 16.07 5.86 10.16
N ASN A 216 15.70 6.82 9.29
CA ASN A 216 15.97 6.72 7.86
C ASN A 216 17.43 7.10 7.49
N ALA A 217 18.22 7.55 8.45
CA ALA A 217 19.65 7.82 8.32
C ALA A 217 20.53 6.83 9.11
N GLU A 218 19.94 5.84 9.78
CA GLU A 218 20.67 4.78 10.48
C GLU A 218 21.30 3.79 9.48
N GLU A 219 22.41 3.19 9.87
CA GLU A 219 23.06 2.09 9.12
C GLU A 219 22.37 0.74 9.40
N SER A 220 21.65 0.64 10.51
CA SER A 220 20.76 -0.47 10.85
C SER A 220 19.62 0.02 11.74
N LEU A 221 18.42 -0.46 11.51
CA LEU A 221 17.24 -0.18 12.33
C LEU A 221 17.21 -1.00 13.63
N ASN A 222 18.00 -2.04 13.73
CA ASN A 222 17.94 -2.97 14.86
C ASN A 222 18.24 -2.32 16.21
N GLY A 223 17.29 -2.39 17.13
CA GLY A 223 17.35 -1.79 18.46
C GLY A 223 16.97 -0.31 18.54
N CYS A 224 16.51 0.32 17.44
CA CYS A 224 16.07 1.72 17.44
C CYS A 224 14.68 1.89 18.07
N VAL A 225 14.47 3.02 18.75
CA VAL A 225 13.15 3.55 19.12
C VAL A 225 13.09 5.05 18.85
N THR A 226 11.93 5.55 18.37
CA THR A 226 11.81 6.95 17.95
C THR A 226 10.35 7.39 17.76
N LEU A 227 10.15 8.70 17.56
CA LEU A 227 8.90 9.24 17.01
C LEU A 227 8.83 8.97 15.50
N SER A 228 7.62 8.75 15.00
CA SER A 228 7.37 8.48 13.58
C SER A 228 7.70 9.67 12.69
N GLN A 229 8.40 9.41 11.58
CA GLN A 229 8.50 10.33 10.45
C GLN A 229 7.32 10.08 9.50
N VAL A 230 6.72 11.15 8.99
CA VAL A 230 5.47 11.04 8.24
C VAL A 230 5.51 11.83 6.95
N SER A 231 4.81 11.31 5.93
CA SER A 231 4.60 12.00 4.65
C SER A 231 3.48 13.03 4.81
N THR A 232 3.80 14.14 5.51
CA THR A 232 2.88 15.27 5.73
C THR A 232 3.54 16.59 5.40
N LYS A 233 2.71 17.59 5.13
CA LYS A 233 3.12 18.98 4.93
C LYS A 233 2.08 19.90 5.54
N HIS A 234 2.52 20.81 6.42
CA HIS A 234 1.61 21.72 7.13
C HIS A 234 0.43 20.97 7.77
N GLY A 235 0.70 19.88 8.50
CA GLY A 235 -0.29 19.08 9.19
C GLY A 235 -1.29 18.34 8.30
N LYS A 236 -1.04 18.25 6.99
CA LYS A 236 -1.89 17.55 6.01
C LYS A 236 -1.13 16.42 5.34
N ARG A 237 -1.83 15.33 4.98
CA ARG A 237 -1.26 14.24 4.17
C ARG A 237 -0.56 14.76 2.92
N TRP A 238 0.63 14.24 2.63
CA TRP A 238 1.36 14.52 1.40
C TRP A 238 1.51 13.23 0.57
N SER A 239 0.50 12.95 -0.25
CA SER A 239 0.43 11.76 -1.13
C SER A 239 1.28 11.95 -2.39
N THR A 240 1.40 10.90 -3.22
CA THR A 240 2.00 11.02 -4.55
C THR A 240 1.18 11.91 -5.51
N ALA A 241 -0.13 12.03 -5.30
CA ALA A 241 -0.94 13.04 -5.98
C ALA A 241 -0.48 14.45 -5.62
N SER A 242 -0.20 14.70 -4.33
CA SER A 242 0.30 16.00 -3.84
C SER A 242 1.69 16.32 -4.34
N GLY A 243 2.61 15.37 -4.23
CA GLY A 243 4.01 15.58 -4.58
C GLY A 243 4.24 15.56 -6.08
N TYR A 244 3.92 14.45 -6.73
CA TYR A 244 4.27 14.22 -8.12
C TYR A 244 3.26 14.83 -9.10
N LEU A 245 1.95 14.58 -8.92
CA LEU A 245 0.97 15.04 -9.92
C LEU A 245 0.76 16.53 -9.85
N LEU A 246 0.58 17.11 -8.66
CA LEU A 246 0.32 18.52 -8.50
C LEU A 246 1.46 19.39 -9.08
N SER A 247 2.70 18.93 -8.98
CA SER A 247 3.87 19.61 -9.54
C SER A 247 3.96 19.53 -11.07
N ALA A 248 3.36 18.50 -11.69
CA ALA A 248 3.42 18.25 -13.13
C ALA A 248 2.16 18.69 -13.89
N ILE A 249 1.03 18.94 -13.20
CA ILE A 249 -0.29 19.10 -13.80
C ILE A 249 -0.41 20.31 -14.75
N LYS A 250 0.49 21.27 -14.64
CA LYS A 250 0.53 22.45 -15.51
C LYS A 250 1.30 22.22 -16.81
N ARG A 251 1.92 21.05 -16.99
CA ARG A 251 2.59 20.70 -18.24
C ARG A 251 1.55 20.40 -19.32
N ASP A 252 1.70 21.02 -20.47
CA ASP A 252 0.76 20.88 -21.60
C ASP A 252 0.77 19.46 -22.19
N ASN A 253 1.86 18.73 -22.00
CA ASN A 253 2.06 17.37 -22.47
C ASN A 253 1.64 16.28 -21.48
N LEU A 254 1.16 16.65 -20.28
CA LEU A 254 0.58 15.72 -19.31
C LEU A 254 -0.94 15.90 -19.21
N HIS A 255 -1.67 14.91 -19.67
CA HIS A 255 -3.11 14.84 -19.52
C HIS A 255 -3.46 13.88 -18.38
N VAL A 256 -4.42 14.25 -17.51
CA VAL A 256 -4.95 13.40 -16.44
C VAL A 256 -6.44 13.18 -16.71
N LEU A 257 -6.89 11.94 -16.60
CA LEU A 257 -8.28 11.52 -16.76
C LEU A 257 -8.70 10.69 -15.56
N ILE A 258 -9.69 11.17 -14.79
CA ILE A 258 -10.24 10.49 -13.62
C ILE A 258 -11.64 9.94 -13.89
N ASN A 259 -12.15 9.12 -12.96
CA ASN A 259 -13.43 8.44 -13.09
C ASN A 259 -13.55 7.68 -14.42
N ALA A 260 -12.42 7.14 -14.87
CA ALA A 260 -12.29 6.40 -16.12
C ALA A 260 -11.70 5.02 -15.85
N HIS A 261 -12.58 4.03 -15.92
CA HIS A 261 -12.18 2.64 -15.77
C HIS A 261 -11.55 2.15 -17.06
N THR A 262 -10.27 1.80 -17.02
CA THR A 262 -9.61 1.18 -18.16
C THR A 262 -10.08 -0.27 -18.26
N CYS A 263 -10.76 -0.57 -19.36
CA CYS A 263 -11.33 -1.88 -19.59
C CYS A 263 -10.32 -2.84 -20.22
N ARG A 264 -9.49 -2.35 -21.11
CA ARG A 264 -8.49 -3.18 -21.83
C ARG A 264 -7.42 -2.34 -22.51
N VAL A 265 -6.33 -3.00 -22.86
CA VAL A 265 -5.22 -2.48 -23.70
C VAL A 265 -5.51 -2.86 -25.16
N LEU A 266 -5.25 -2.07 -26.23
CA LEU A 266 -5.42 -2.35 -27.69
C LEU A 266 -4.08 -2.77 -28.34
N VAL A 267 -3.96 -3.93 -29.03
CA VAL A 267 -2.73 -4.48 -29.65
C VAL A 267 -3.02 -4.86 -31.11
N ASP A 268 -2.18 -4.58 -32.09
CA ASP A 268 -2.43 -4.92 -33.51
C ASP A 268 -1.92 -6.32 -33.89
N GLU A 269 -2.14 -6.71 -35.14
CA GLU A 269 -1.71 -8.00 -35.69
C GLU A 269 -0.19 -8.18 -35.65
N GLN A 270 0.60 -7.10 -35.66
CA GLN A 270 2.05 -7.10 -35.51
C GLN A 270 2.54 -7.07 -34.06
N LYS A 271 1.62 -7.14 -33.12
CA LYS A 271 1.90 -7.19 -31.65
C LYS A 271 2.41 -5.88 -31.05
N GLN A 272 2.01 -4.76 -31.68
CA GLN A 272 2.31 -3.41 -31.22
C GLN A 272 1.13 -2.80 -30.48
N THR A 273 1.31 -2.19 -29.31
CA THR A 273 0.27 -1.43 -28.58
C THR A 273 -0.19 -0.23 -29.39
N LYS A 274 -1.51 0.04 -29.40
CA LYS A 274 -2.12 1.18 -30.11
C LYS A 274 -2.86 2.16 -29.18
N GLY A 275 -3.06 1.82 -27.93
CA GLY A 275 -3.77 2.65 -26.97
C GLY A 275 -4.63 1.86 -25.98
N VAL A 276 -5.68 2.44 -25.44
CA VAL A 276 -6.60 1.79 -24.49
C VAL A 276 -8.04 2.04 -24.85
N VAL A 277 -8.95 1.20 -24.34
CA VAL A 277 -10.39 1.46 -24.30
C VAL A 277 -10.79 1.78 -22.88
N ILE A 278 -11.55 2.86 -22.72
CA ILE A 278 -12.06 3.32 -21.44
C ILE A 278 -13.58 3.42 -21.43
N LYS A 279 -14.14 3.48 -20.22
CA LYS A 279 -15.51 3.93 -19.93
C LYS A 279 -15.45 5.05 -18.94
N ARG A 280 -16.10 6.17 -19.25
CA ARG A 280 -16.25 7.28 -18.29
C ARG A 280 -17.44 7.00 -17.36
N ALA A 281 -17.31 7.37 -16.10
CA ALA A 281 -18.40 7.23 -15.13
C ALA A 281 -19.67 7.99 -15.55
N SER A 282 -19.53 9.10 -16.29
CA SER A 282 -20.62 9.87 -16.87
C SER A 282 -21.33 9.19 -18.06
N SER A 283 -20.77 8.10 -18.61
CA SER A 283 -21.27 7.42 -19.82
C SER A 283 -20.86 5.95 -19.84
N LEU A 284 -21.32 5.19 -18.87
CA LEU A 284 -20.93 3.76 -18.70
C LEU A 284 -21.32 2.86 -19.88
N ASP A 285 -22.31 3.28 -20.69
CA ASP A 285 -22.75 2.55 -21.89
C ASP A 285 -21.90 2.84 -23.13
N LYS A 286 -21.04 3.86 -23.06
CA LYS A 286 -20.17 4.26 -24.17
C LYS A 286 -18.72 3.92 -23.89
N GLU A 287 -18.08 3.33 -24.87
CA GLU A 287 -16.65 3.11 -24.88
C GLU A 287 -15.95 4.16 -25.74
N GLU A 288 -14.82 4.61 -25.25
CA GLU A 288 -13.95 5.58 -25.89
C GLU A 288 -12.59 4.93 -26.16
N VAL A 289 -12.07 5.05 -27.36
CA VAL A 289 -10.73 4.59 -27.75
C VAL A 289 -9.75 5.74 -27.63
N ILE A 290 -8.70 5.56 -26.85
CA ILE A 290 -7.61 6.52 -26.74
C ILE A 290 -6.35 5.90 -27.35
N GLN A 291 -5.78 6.55 -28.37
CA GLN A 291 -4.61 6.05 -29.08
C GLN A 291 -3.31 6.40 -28.37
N GLY A 292 -2.38 5.46 -28.32
CA GLY A 292 -1.06 5.67 -27.73
C GLY A 292 -0.02 4.68 -28.26
N LYS A 293 1.24 5.12 -28.31
CA LYS A 293 2.36 4.32 -28.79
C LYS A 293 2.82 3.30 -27.75
N GLU A 294 2.71 3.67 -26.47
CA GLU A 294 3.08 2.84 -25.34
C GLU A 294 2.04 3.00 -24.21
N VAL A 295 1.62 1.88 -23.61
CA VAL A 295 0.67 1.85 -22.50
C VAL A 295 1.37 1.32 -21.26
N ILE A 296 1.26 2.07 -20.18
CA ILE A 296 1.85 1.71 -18.87
C ILE A 296 0.71 1.44 -17.91
N LEU A 297 0.55 0.18 -17.49
CA LEU A 297 -0.47 -0.19 -16.52
C LEU A 297 0.04 0.03 -15.09
N SER A 298 -0.57 0.96 -14.40
CA SER A 298 -0.31 1.33 -13.00
C SER A 298 -1.61 1.31 -12.18
N ALA A 299 -2.61 0.53 -12.63
CA ALA A 299 -3.95 0.50 -12.06
C ALA A 299 -4.07 -0.26 -10.73
N GLY A 300 -2.92 -0.61 -10.14
CA GLY A 300 -2.86 -1.26 -8.84
C GLY A 300 -3.25 -2.73 -8.89
N THR A 301 -3.33 -3.30 -7.70
CA THR A 301 -3.31 -4.72 -7.35
C THR A 301 -4.40 -5.57 -7.97
N VAL A 302 -5.50 -4.99 -8.47
CA VAL A 302 -6.64 -5.70 -9.05
C VAL A 302 -7.04 -5.13 -10.42
N GLY A 303 -6.89 -3.82 -10.63
CA GLY A 303 -7.37 -3.17 -11.86
C GLY A 303 -6.54 -3.48 -13.09
N SER A 304 -5.22 -3.58 -12.97
CA SER A 304 -4.36 -3.86 -14.12
C SER A 304 -4.58 -5.27 -14.70
N PRO A 305 -4.80 -6.35 -13.88
CA PRO A 305 -5.15 -7.65 -14.43
C PRO A 305 -6.49 -7.68 -15.15
N GLN A 306 -7.47 -7.03 -14.55
CA GLN A 306 -8.80 -6.91 -15.13
C GLN A 306 -8.74 -6.26 -16.52
N ILE A 307 -7.98 -5.20 -16.66
CA ILE A 307 -7.78 -4.50 -17.93
C ILE A 307 -7.13 -5.41 -18.99
N LEU A 308 -6.22 -6.26 -18.59
CA LEU A 308 -5.47 -7.07 -19.52
C LEU A 308 -6.27 -8.27 -20.07
N LEU A 309 -7.12 -8.92 -19.28
CA LEU A 309 -8.02 -9.98 -19.75
C LEU A 309 -9.12 -9.45 -20.66
N LEU A 310 -9.63 -8.26 -20.37
CA LEU A 310 -10.61 -7.60 -21.22
C LEU A 310 -10.03 -7.13 -22.57
N SER A 311 -8.74 -7.33 -22.89
CA SER A 311 -8.10 -6.88 -24.14
C SER A 311 -7.95 -7.95 -25.23
N GLY A 312 -8.49 -9.15 -25.05
CA GLY A 312 -8.30 -10.22 -26.03
C GLY A 312 -6.87 -10.80 -26.04
N ILE A 313 -6.10 -10.56 -25.00
CA ILE A 313 -4.72 -11.01 -24.81
C ILE A 313 -4.74 -12.09 -23.71
N GLY A 314 -4.94 -13.34 -24.07
CA GLY A 314 -5.07 -14.49 -23.19
C GLY A 314 -5.22 -15.79 -23.95
N PRO A 315 -5.62 -16.83 -23.24
CA PRO A 315 -5.65 -18.17 -23.81
C PRO A 315 -6.66 -18.31 -24.97
N ARG A 316 -6.20 -18.85 -26.10
CA ARG A 316 -7.01 -19.08 -27.30
C ARG A 316 -8.34 -19.78 -26.99
N ASP A 317 -8.32 -20.88 -26.26
CA ASP A 317 -9.48 -21.72 -25.96
C ASP A 317 -10.52 -21.03 -25.08
N GLU A 318 -10.12 -20.05 -24.25
CA GLU A 318 -11.05 -19.22 -23.48
C GLU A 318 -11.73 -18.19 -24.36
N LEU A 319 -10.96 -17.56 -25.22
CA LEU A 319 -11.45 -16.59 -26.16
C LEU A 319 -12.45 -17.23 -27.13
N GLU A 320 -12.11 -18.42 -27.68
CA GLU A 320 -12.98 -19.18 -28.60
C GLU A 320 -14.26 -19.67 -27.91
N LYS A 321 -14.20 -20.18 -26.65
CA LYS A 321 -15.38 -20.61 -25.89
C LYS A 321 -16.34 -19.45 -25.53
N LEU A 322 -15.83 -18.24 -25.48
CA LEU A 322 -16.57 -17.03 -25.17
C LEU A 322 -16.94 -16.22 -26.43
N GLU A 323 -16.72 -16.81 -27.62
CA GLU A 323 -16.91 -16.18 -28.95
C GLU A 323 -16.12 -14.87 -29.11
N ILE A 324 -14.94 -14.78 -28.44
CA ILE A 324 -14.05 -13.64 -28.53
C ILE A 324 -13.07 -13.90 -29.67
N PRO A 325 -12.96 -13.04 -30.71
CA PRO A 325 -11.97 -13.20 -31.75
C PRO A 325 -10.57 -13.23 -31.18
N VAL A 326 -9.85 -14.31 -31.44
CA VAL A 326 -8.43 -14.41 -31.10
C VAL A 326 -7.65 -13.58 -32.09
N ILE A 327 -7.17 -12.42 -31.69
CA ILE A 327 -6.47 -11.51 -32.60
C ILE A 327 -5.00 -11.90 -32.76
N VAL A 328 -4.46 -12.63 -31.77
CA VAL A 328 -3.08 -13.09 -31.84
C VAL A 328 -2.89 -14.39 -31.08
N ASP A 329 -2.26 -15.35 -31.80
CA ASP A 329 -1.63 -16.52 -31.22
C ASP A 329 -0.29 -16.12 -30.60
N LEU A 330 -0.31 -15.44 -29.48
CA LEU A 330 0.84 -14.80 -28.89
C LEU A 330 0.83 -14.80 -27.38
N PRO A 331 2.03 -14.85 -26.81
CA PRO A 331 2.24 -14.40 -25.44
C PRO A 331 1.98 -12.88 -25.34
N GLY A 332 0.80 -12.51 -25.01
CA GLY A 332 0.33 -11.15 -24.82
C GLY A 332 -0.92 -11.14 -23.95
N VAL A 333 -1.44 -10.01 -23.58
CA VAL A 333 -2.49 -9.83 -22.57
C VAL A 333 -3.86 -9.52 -23.21
N VAL A 334 -4.97 -10.15 -22.79
CA VAL A 334 -6.35 -10.01 -23.32
C VAL A 334 -7.32 -9.39 -22.34
N ILE A 335 -8.34 -8.63 -22.81
CA ILE A 335 -9.36 -7.98 -21.99
C ILE A 335 -10.78 -8.11 -22.56
N LYS A 336 -11.82 -8.24 -21.69
CA LYS A 336 -13.23 -8.31 -22.05
C LYS A 336 -14.10 -7.21 -21.42
N ARG A 337 -15.14 -6.73 -22.15
CA ARG A 337 -16.05 -5.65 -21.71
C ARG A 337 -17.25 -6.15 -20.89
N ALA A 338 -17.62 -5.46 -19.83
CA ALA A 338 -18.82 -5.76 -19.04
C ALA A 338 -20.15 -5.31 -19.72
N SER A 339 -20.11 -4.48 -20.78
CA SER A 339 -21.31 -3.89 -21.39
C SER A 339 -21.59 -4.24 -22.84
N SER A 340 -20.66 -4.91 -23.51
CA SER A 340 -20.96 -5.58 -24.79
C SER A 340 -20.13 -6.84 -24.89
N LEU A 341 -20.78 -7.95 -24.63
CA LEU A 341 -20.18 -9.28 -24.71
C LEU A 341 -19.74 -9.66 -26.14
N ASP A 342 -20.06 -8.83 -27.13
CA ASP A 342 -20.06 -9.19 -28.53
C ASP A 342 -18.97 -8.53 -29.38
N LYS A 343 -18.10 -7.64 -28.84
CA LYS A 343 -17.07 -6.97 -29.64
C LYS A 343 -15.77 -6.74 -28.89
N GLU A 344 -14.68 -7.04 -29.55
CA GLU A 344 -13.30 -6.90 -29.07
C GLU A 344 -12.44 -6.04 -30.00
N GLU A 345 -11.42 -5.41 -29.45
CA GLU A 345 -10.41 -4.62 -30.14
C GLU A 345 -9.03 -4.81 -29.50
N VAL A 346 -7.94 -4.70 -30.27
CA VAL A 346 -6.58 -5.10 -29.90
C VAL A 346 -5.56 -3.97 -29.97
N ILE A 347 -4.55 -3.99 -29.10
CA ILE A 347 -3.57 -2.90 -28.93
C ILE A 347 -2.11 -3.32 -28.97
N GLN A 348 -1.22 -2.47 -29.46
CA GLN A 348 0.23 -2.65 -29.50
C GLN A 348 1.00 -1.49 -28.84
N GLY A 349 2.10 -1.83 -28.15
CA GLY A 349 3.12 -0.94 -27.67
C GLY A 349 4.51 -1.51 -27.92
N LYS A 350 5.53 -0.64 -27.95
CA LYS A 350 6.92 -1.08 -27.95
C LYS A 350 7.25 -1.80 -26.65
N GLU A 351 6.62 -1.39 -25.56
CA GLU A 351 6.80 -1.94 -24.24
C GLU A 351 5.54 -1.76 -23.39
N VAL A 352 5.14 -2.79 -22.64
CA VAL A 352 4.04 -2.79 -21.67
C VAL A 352 4.62 -2.88 -20.27
N ILE A 353 4.26 -1.93 -19.40
CA ILE A 353 4.74 -1.89 -18.02
C ILE A 353 3.58 -2.19 -17.08
N LEU A 354 3.68 -3.30 -16.33
CA LEU A 354 2.74 -3.66 -15.29
C LEU A 354 3.17 -3.02 -13.96
N SER A 355 2.33 -2.15 -13.42
CA SER A 355 2.50 -1.52 -12.11
C SER A 355 1.24 -1.73 -11.27
N ALA A 356 0.69 -2.94 -11.34
CA ALA A 356 -0.61 -3.31 -10.81
C ALA A 356 -0.57 -3.78 -9.34
N GLY A 357 0.61 -3.72 -8.71
CA GLY A 357 0.83 -4.15 -7.33
C GLY A 357 0.84 -5.66 -7.14
N THR A 358 1.01 -6.07 -5.87
CA THR A 358 1.28 -7.46 -5.46
C THR A 358 0.18 -8.47 -5.81
N VAL A 359 -1.07 -8.04 -5.95
CA VAL A 359 -2.20 -8.90 -6.33
C VAL A 359 -2.46 -8.84 -7.83
N GLY A 360 -2.44 -7.65 -8.40
CA GLY A 360 -2.84 -7.43 -9.80
C GLY A 360 -1.80 -7.88 -10.82
N SER A 361 -0.53 -7.54 -10.62
CA SER A 361 0.51 -7.91 -11.58
C SER A 361 0.61 -9.44 -11.79
N PRO A 362 0.63 -10.30 -10.73
CA PRO A 362 0.57 -11.74 -10.94
C PRO A 362 -0.76 -12.21 -11.54
N GLN A 363 -1.89 -11.65 -11.14
CA GLN A 363 -3.18 -12.00 -11.73
C GLN A 363 -3.19 -11.76 -13.24
N ILE A 364 -2.62 -10.63 -13.69
CA ILE A 364 -2.45 -10.33 -15.10
C ILE A 364 -1.63 -11.40 -15.81
N LEU A 365 -0.46 -11.70 -15.29
CA LEU A 365 0.43 -12.68 -15.89
C LEU A 365 -0.26 -14.04 -15.98
N LEU A 366 -0.94 -14.48 -14.91
CA LEU A 366 -1.69 -15.74 -14.88
C LEU A 366 -2.78 -15.77 -15.96
N LEU A 367 -3.64 -14.76 -16.01
CA LEU A 367 -4.72 -14.66 -16.99
C LEU A 367 -4.19 -14.52 -18.42
N SER A 368 -2.95 -14.06 -18.59
CA SER A 368 -2.26 -13.97 -19.88
C SER A 368 -1.53 -15.25 -20.29
N GLY A 369 -1.74 -16.36 -19.59
CA GLY A 369 -1.04 -17.61 -19.86
C GLY A 369 0.45 -17.58 -19.48
N ILE A 370 0.84 -16.64 -18.63
CA ILE A 370 2.22 -16.48 -18.12
C ILE A 370 2.20 -16.84 -16.63
N GLY A 371 2.56 -18.05 -16.29
CA GLY A 371 2.51 -18.51 -14.89
C GLY A 371 2.75 -20.01 -14.72
N PRO A 372 2.42 -20.56 -13.54
CA PRO A 372 2.52 -21.99 -13.28
C PRO A 372 1.65 -22.79 -14.24
N ARG A 373 2.29 -23.68 -14.99
CA ARG A 373 1.64 -24.47 -16.06
C ARG A 373 0.44 -25.25 -15.54
N ASP A 374 0.59 -25.95 -14.42
CA ASP A 374 -0.44 -26.82 -13.84
C ASP A 374 -1.67 -26.05 -13.31
N GLU A 375 -1.49 -24.82 -12.87
CA GLU A 375 -2.61 -23.96 -12.46
C GLU A 375 -3.36 -23.39 -13.67
N LEU A 376 -2.63 -22.98 -14.70
CA LEU A 376 -3.19 -22.47 -15.94
C LEU A 376 -3.99 -23.57 -16.66
N GLU A 377 -3.43 -24.78 -16.79
CA GLU A 377 -4.09 -25.92 -17.42
C GLU A 377 -5.37 -26.37 -16.68
N LYS A 378 -5.40 -26.33 -15.33
CA LYS A 378 -6.63 -26.62 -14.54
C LYS A 378 -7.77 -25.65 -14.83
N LEU A 379 -7.44 -24.40 -15.13
CA LEU A 379 -8.40 -23.37 -15.52
C LEU A 379 -8.61 -23.34 -17.04
N GLU A 380 -8.02 -24.29 -17.77
CA GLU A 380 -8.03 -24.36 -19.24
C GLU A 380 -7.49 -23.08 -19.89
N ILE A 381 -6.50 -22.42 -19.26
CA ILE A 381 -5.79 -21.26 -19.78
C ILE A 381 -4.56 -21.74 -20.57
N PRO A 382 -4.45 -21.49 -21.88
CA PRO A 382 -3.26 -21.88 -22.65
C PRO A 382 -2.00 -21.27 -22.08
N VAL A 383 -1.00 -22.13 -21.86
CA VAL A 383 0.29 -21.69 -21.33
C VAL A 383 1.13 -21.08 -22.44
N ILE A 384 1.37 -19.79 -22.32
CA ILE A 384 2.21 -19.03 -23.25
C ILE A 384 3.66 -19.06 -22.81
N VAL A 385 3.90 -18.72 -21.54
CA VAL A 385 5.20 -18.83 -20.90
C VAL A 385 5.01 -19.48 -19.53
N GLY A 386 5.64 -20.61 -19.31
CA GLY A 386 5.66 -21.27 -18.00
C GLY A 386 6.54 -20.46 -17.04
N LEU A 387 5.95 -19.56 -16.27
CA LEU A 387 6.61 -18.83 -15.19
C LEU A 387 6.02 -19.24 -13.82
N PRO A 388 6.61 -20.24 -13.16
CA PRO A 388 6.05 -20.78 -11.92
C PRO A 388 5.99 -19.77 -10.77
N GLY A 389 6.78 -18.70 -10.82
CA GLY A 389 6.82 -17.64 -9.81
C GLY A 389 5.65 -16.67 -9.84
N VAL A 390 4.86 -16.62 -10.91
CA VAL A 390 3.73 -15.67 -11.01
C VAL A 390 2.65 -16.00 -9.98
N GLY A 391 2.27 -15.01 -9.19
CA GLY A 391 1.31 -15.16 -8.10
C GLY A 391 1.88 -15.80 -6.83
N LYS A 392 3.07 -16.37 -6.88
CA LYS A 392 3.72 -17.01 -5.73
C LYS A 392 4.57 -16.02 -4.93
N ASN A 393 5.14 -16.48 -3.81
CA ASN A 393 5.98 -15.67 -2.94
C ASN A 393 5.27 -14.43 -2.35
N LEU A 394 3.94 -14.46 -2.23
CA LEU A 394 3.20 -13.40 -1.55
C LEU A 394 3.71 -13.28 -0.11
N GLN A 395 4.28 -12.15 0.23
CA GLN A 395 4.73 -11.78 1.56
C GLN A 395 3.94 -10.56 2.02
N ASP A 396 3.68 -10.50 3.31
CA ASP A 396 3.02 -9.34 3.92
C ASP A 396 3.55 -9.17 5.35
N HIS A 397 3.48 -7.96 5.87
CA HIS A 397 3.69 -7.72 7.29
C HIS A 397 2.40 -7.99 8.04
N ILE A 398 2.52 -8.66 9.19
CA ILE A 398 1.39 -8.97 10.06
C ILE A 398 1.65 -8.45 11.46
N MET A 399 0.65 -7.82 12.05
CA MET A 399 0.72 -7.26 13.39
C MET A 399 -0.23 -7.96 14.34
N THR A 400 0.19 -8.17 15.58
CA THR A 400 -0.71 -8.59 16.66
C THR A 400 -1.22 -7.35 17.37
N VAL A 401 -2.54 -7.24 17.55
CA VAL A 401 -3.17 -6.08 18.17
C VAL A 401 -3.21 -6.25 19.68
N LEU A 402 -2.34 -5.54 20.41
CA LEU A 402 -2.35 -5.46 21.87
C LEU A 402 -2.97 -4.13 22.31
N ILE A 403 -4.00 -4.17 23.15
CA ILE A 403 -4.73 -3.00 23.62
C ILE A 403 -4.51 -2.83 25.12
N TYR A 404 -4.21 -1.59 25.53
CA TYR A 404 -4.04 -1.17 26.90
C TYR A 404 -4.99 -0.02 27.19
N THR A 405 -5.66 -0.03 28.34
CA THR A 405 -6.34 1.17 28.84
C THR A 405 -5.33 2.14 29.42
N THR A 406 -5.63 3.43 29.41
CA THR A 406 -4.78 4.49 29.97
C THR A 406 -5.61 5.63 30.54
N ASN A 407 -5.05 6.32 31.54
CA ASN A 407 -5.61 7.57 32.10
C ASN A 407 -5.12 8.82 31.31
N ILE A 408 -4.18 8.65 30.37
CA ILE A 408 -3.73 9.73 29.48
C ILE A 408 -4.72 9.85 28.33
N SER A 409 -5.13 11.08 28.00
CA SER A 409 -6.03 11.34 26.87
C SER A 409 -5.33 11.04 25.54
N THR A 410 -5.88 10.10 24.77
CA THR A 410 -5.39 9.72 23.45
C THR A 410 -6.33 10.15 22.34
N LEU A 411 -5.89 10.11 21.09
CA LEU A 411 -6.70 10.47 19.91
C LEU A 411 -8.02 9.67 19.90
N SER A 412 -9.14 10.35 19.68
CA SER A 412 -10.46 9.73 19.66
C SER A 412 -11.45 10.53 18.82
N THR A 413 -12.65 9.98 18.59
CA THR A 413 -13.74 10.72 17.94
C THR A 413 -14.18 11.97 18.74
N ARG A 414 -13.86 12.06 20.04
CA ARG A 414 -14.09 13.25 20.88
C ARG A 414 -13.23 14.45 20.46
N ASP A 415 -12.13 14.21 19.74
CA ASP A 415 -11.25 15.28 19.23
C ASP A 415 -11.78 15.96 17.96
N LEU A 416 -12.86 15.44 17.36
CA LEU A 416 -13.53 16.04 16.20
C LEU A 416 -14.44 17.21 16.61
N THR A 417 -13.85 18.21 17.25
CA THR A 417 -14.51 19.47 17.66
C THR A 417 -14.31 20.55 16.63
N ALA A 418 -15.18 21.56 16.59
CA ALA A 418 -15.04 22.71 15.70
C ALA A 418 -13.70 23.44 15.90
N GLU A 419 -13.23 23.52 17.15
CA GLU A 419 -11.93 24.15 17.51
C GLU A 419 -10.75 23.36 16.92
N ASN A 420 -10.70 22.04 17.11
CA ASN A 420 -9.64 21.20 16.55
C ASN A 420 -9.67 21.15 15.02
N LEU A 421 -10.86 21.14 14.42
CA LEU A 421 -11.02 21.22 12.96
C LEU A 421 -10.51 22.55 12.41
N GLN A 422 -10.84 23.67 13.07
CA GLN A 422 -10.35 24.99 12.69
C GLN A 422 -8.81 25.08 12.85
N ARG A 423 -8.27 24.61 13.97
CA ARG A 423 -6.83 24.57 14.23
C ARG A 423 -6.08 23.77 13.18
N TRP A 424 -6.59 22.57 12.85
CA TRP A 424 -6.03 21.76 11.77
C TRP A 424 -6.13 22.43 10.40
N ALA A 425 -7.31 22.93 10.03
CA ALA A 425 -7.57 23.48 8.69
C ALA A 425 -6.75 24.75 8.41
N VAL A 426 -6.63 25.64 9.40
CA VAL A 426 -6.02 26.96 9.27
C VAL A 426 -4.54 26.94 9.63
N GLU A 427 -4.16 26.30 10.74
CA GLU A 427 -2.80 26.34 11.26
C GLU A 427 -1.99 25.10 10.87
N GLY A 428 -2.64 23.99 10.46
CA GLY A 428 -1.99 22.70 10.23
C GLY A 428 -1.45 22.05 11.50
N LYS A 429 -2.09 22.33 12.66
CA LYS A 429 -1.64 21.92 13.99
C LYS A 429 -2.72 21.23 14.79
N GLY A 430 -2.34 20.69 15.94
CA GLY A 430 -3.24 20.06 16.89
C GLY A 430 -3.43 18.57 16.65
N ARG A 431 -4.26 17.96 17.50
CA ARG A 431 -4.45 16.50 17.56
C ARG A 431 -4.86 15.85 16.23
N LEU A 432 -5.52 16.58 15.34
CA LEU A 432 -5.96 16.06 14.04
C LEU A 432 -4.80 15.92 13.04
N THR A 433 -3.59 16.36 13.38
CA THR A 433 -2.36 16.09 12.61
C THR A 433 -1.73 14.74 12.94
N SER A 434 -2.20 14.03 13.98
CA SER A 434 -1.76 12.68 14.33
C SER A 434 -2.04 11.71 13.18
N CYS A 435 -1.06 10.89 12.81
CA CYS A 435 -1.19 9.81 11.83
C CYS A 435 -1.51 8.45 12.49
N VAL A 436 -1.99 8.47 13.72
CA VAL A 436 -2.35 7.30 14.55
C VAL A 436 -1.12 6.56 15.09
N VAL A 437 -0.17 6.18 14.24
CA VAL A 437 1.12 5.61 14.67
C VAL A 437 2.07 6.76 14.94
N GLU A 438 2.39 7.01 16.21
CA GLU A 438 3.16 8.19 16.59
C GLU A 438 4.58 7.88 17.06
N ALA A 439 4.85 6.64 17.45
CA ALA A 439 6.20 6.16 17.76
C ALA A 439 6.42 4.77 17.21
N GLU A 440 7.67 4.45 16.90
CA GLU A 440 8.08 3.20 16.30
C GLU A 440 9.34 2.66 16.97
N ALA A 441 9.48 1.33 17.01
CA ALA A 441 10.70 0.67 17.44
C ALA A 441 10.98 -0.56 16.57
N TRP A 442 12.24 -0.92 16.42
CA TRP A 442 12.67 -2.11 15.66
C TRP A 442 13.51 -3.02 16.55
N HIS A 443 13.30 -4.31 16.42
CA HIS A 443 13.97 -5.28 17.27
C HIS A 443 14.23 -6.59 16.54
N GLN A 444 15.40 -7.17 16.81
CA GLN A 444 15.76 -8.53 16.41
C GLN A 444 15.48 -9.48 17.57
N ILE A 445 14.69 -10.53 17.35
CA ILE A 445 14.31 -11.48 18.40
C ILE A 445 15.47 -12.38 18.80
N ASP A 446 16.20 -12.91 17.81
CA ASP A 446 17.22 -13.95 18.03
C ASP A 446 18.66 -13.41 18.04
N GLY A 447 18.86 -12.19 18.52
CA GLY A 447 20.21 -11.67 18.60
C GLY A 447 20.31 -10.15 18.62
N THR A 448 21.53 -9.67 18.55
CA THR A 448 21.86 -8.23 18.53
C THR A 448 22.82 -7.87 17.40
N ASP A 449 22.93 -8.73 16.39
CA ASP A 449 23.82 -8.50 15.26
C ASP A 449 23.29 -7.35 14.39
N LYS A 450 24.01 -6.24 14.40
CA LYS A 450 23.68 -5.05 13.60
C LYS A 450 23.78 -5.25 12.08
N ASN A 451 24.38 -6.36 11.62
CA ASN A 451 24.42 -6.70 10.21
C ASN A 451 23.20 -7.53 9.75
N GLN A 452 22.28 -7.81 10.64
CA GLN A 452 21.02 -8.48 10.33
C GLN A 452 19.86 -7.51 10.42
N VAL A 453 18.88 -7.69 9.54
CA VAL A 453 17.66 -6.90 9.54
C VAL A 453 16.81 -7.20 10.80
N PRO A 454 16.04 -6.24 11.31
CA PRO A 454 15.14 -6.48 12.43
C PRO A 454 14.02 -7.47 12.05
N ASP A 455 13.60 -8.27 13.01
CA ASP A 455 12.47 -9.19 12.85
C ASP A 455 11.12 -8.51 13.05
N ILE A 456 11.10 -7.53 13.95
CA ILE A 456 9.88 -6.87 14.45
C ILE A 456 10.00 -5.36 14.28
N GLN A 457 8.94 -4.74 13.77
CA GLN A 457 8.65 -3.32 13.91
C GLN A 457 7.50 -3.16 14.92
N VAL A 458 7.60 -2.23 15.81
CA VAL A 458 6.51 -1.84 16.72
C VAL A 458 5.86 -0.58 16.18
N HIS A 459 4.55 -0.60 16.00
CA HIS A 459 3.76 0.60 15.80
C HIS A 459 3.07 0.94 17.13
N PHE A 460 3.44 2.05 17.75
CA PHE A 460 2.83 2.53 18.98
C PHE A 460 1.79 3.61 18.66
N CYS A 461 0.54 3.36 19.05
CA CYS A 461 -0.61 4.15 18.64
C CYS A 461 -1.35 4.72 19.88
N PRO A 462 -1.17 5.99 20.23
CA PRO A 462 -1.96 6.67 21.26
C PRO A 462 -3.36 6.99 20.73
N LEU A 463 -4.21 5.98 20.66
CA LEU A 463 -5.53 6.02 20.04
C LEU A 463 -6.54 5.30 20.90
N THR A 464 -7.68 5.93 21.18
CA THR A 464 -8.82 5.26 21.79
C THR A 464 -9.54 4.39 20.78
N VAL A 465 -9.42 3.07 20.95
CA VAL A 465 -10.05 2.08 20.08
C VAL A 465 -11.56 2.11 20.24
N ASP A 466 -12.28 2.25 19.15
CA ASP A 466 -13.74 2.16 19.07
C ASP A 466 -14.20 1.01 18.17
N ALA A 467 -15.51 0.76 18.14
CA ALA A 467 -16.09 -0.31 17.35
C ALA A 467 -15.86 -0.14 15.82
N ASN A 468 -15.81 1.11 15.32
CA ASN A 468 -15.61 1.39 13.90
C ASN A 468 -14.19 1.04 13.47
N LEU A 469 -13.18 1.39 14.30
CA LEU A 469 -11.78 1.02 14.04
C LEU A 469 -11.61 -0.50 13.95
N LEU A 470 -12.23 -1.26 14.86
CA LEU A 470 -12.16 -2.72 14.84
C LEU A 470 -12.85 -3.32 13.61
N GLN A 471 -13.90 -2.69 13.09
CA GLN A 471 -14.53 -3.08 11.82
C GLN A 471 -13.60 -2.86 10.61
N ASN A 472 -12.71 -1.87 10.64
CA ASN A 472 -11.71 -1.69 9.58
C ASN A 472 -10.77 -2.90 9.51
N PHE A 473 -10.49 -3.52 10.65
CA PHE A 473 -9.72 -4.76 10.74
C PHE A 473 -10.55 -6.04 10.51
N ASN A 474 -11.84 -5.90 10.25
CA ASN A 474 -12.79 -7.01 10.09
C ASN A 474 -13.01 -7.84 11.37
N PHE A 475 -12.69 -7.32 12.55
CA PHE A 475 -13.01 -8.00 13.80
C PHE A 475 -14.52 -8.14 14.01
N LYS A 476 -14.91 -9.23 14.70
CA LYS A 476 -16.31 -9.43 15.14
C LYS A 476 -16.70 -8.36 16.15
N PRO A 477 -17.96 -7.86 16.12
CA PRO A 477 -18.43 -6.81 17.06
C PRO A 477 -18.22 -7.17 18.52
N GLU A 478 -18.33 -8.45 18.86
CA GLU A 478 -18.17 -8.97 20.23
C GLU A 478 -16.79 -8.66 20.82
N VAL A 479 -15.77 -8.45 19.99
CA VAL A 479 -14.42 -8.08 20.47
C VAL A 479 -14.45 -6.74 21.18
N TYR A 480 -15.17 -5.76 20.63
CA TYR A 480 -15.35 -4.47 21.31
C TYR A 480 -16.33 -4.56 22.48
N GLU A 481 -17.50 -5.14 22.24
CA GLU A 481 -18.62 -5.15 23.19
C GLU A 481 -18.30 -5.91 24.48
N GLN A 482 -17.53 -6.99 24.39
CA GLN A 482 -17.22 -7.86 25.54
C GLN A 482 -15.90 -7.53 26.20
N TYR A 483 -14.89 -7.10 25.43
CA TYR A 483 -13.50 -7.07 25.92
C TYR A 483 -12.86 -5.68 25.98
N ILE A 484 -13.42 -4.67 25.32
CA ILE A 484 -12.80 -3.33 25.29
C ILE A 484 -13.74 -2.28 25.86
N GLY A 485 -14.95 -2.17 25.32
CA GLY A 485 -15.93 -1.15 25.74
C GLY A 485 -16.22 -1.13 27.23
N PRO A 486 -16.40 -2.28 27.92
CA PRO A 486 -16.63 -2.32 29.36
C PRO A 486 -15.51 -1.72 30.23
N HIS A 487 -14.27 -1.71 29.71
CA HIS A 487 -13.11 -1.17 30.42
C HIS A 487 -12.89 0.34 30.18
N LEU A 488 -13.66 0.95 29.27
CA LEU A 488 -13.56 2.38 28.96
C LEU A 488 -14.53 3.20 29.84
N SER A 489 -14.31 3.18 31.13
CA SER A 489 -15.15 3.91 32.12
C SER A 489 -14.30 4.50 33.25
N GLY A 490 -14.84 5.52 33.94
CA GLY A 490 -14.16 6.15 35.06
C GLY A 490 -12.88 6.89 34.67
N GLU A 491 -11.77 6.56 35.32
CA GLU A 491 -10.44 7.15 35.04
C GLU A 491 -9.77 6.59 33.75
N HIS A 492 -10.21 5.44 33.29
CA HIS A 492 -9.67 4.76 32.10
C HIS A 492 -10.55 4.97 30.88
N GLN A 493 -10.66 6.22 30.39
CA GLN A 493 -11.51 6.55 29.22
C GLN A 493 -10.79 6.50 27.88
N SER A 494 -9.53 6.12 27.86
CA SER A 494 -8.69 6.07 26.67
C SER A 494 -7.96 4.75 26.57
N THR A 495 -7.49 4.43 25.35
CA THR A 495 -6.62 3.29 25.10
C THR A 495 -5.36 3.70 24.35
N ILE A 496 -4.37 2.82 24.35
CA ILE A 496 -3.31 2.75 23.35
C ILE A 496 -3.38 1.40 22.65
N ALA A 497 -2.89 1.34 21.42
CA ALA A 497 -2.58 0.09 20.77
C ALA A 497 -1.05 -0.05 20.61
N TYR A 498 -0.52 -1.17 21.07
CA TYR A 498 0.86 -1.60 20.87
C TYR A 498 0.82 -2.74 19.84
N LEU A 499 1.44 -2.54 18.68
CA LEU A 499 1.27 -3.40 17.52
C LEU A 499 2.61 -4.01 17.11
N PRO A 500 3.07 -5.10 17.76
CA PRO A 500 4.25 -5.83 17.30
C PRO A 500 3.97 -6.42 15.91
N THR A 501 4.77 -6.03 14.94
CA THR A 501 4.63 -6.35 13.52
C THR A 501 5.78 -7.21 13.05
N LEU A 502 5.49 -8.43 12.57
CA LEU A 502 6.47 -9.33 11.99
C LEU A 502 6.84 -8.83 10.57
N LEU A 503 8.14 -8.56 10.34
CA LEU A 503 8.65 -7.99 9.11
C LEU A 503 9.05 -9.02 8.05
N HIS A 504 9.70 -10.10 8.46
CA HIS A 504 10.25 -11.11 7.55
C HIS A 504 9.60 -12.47 7.82
N SER A 505 8.29 -12.60 7.46
CA SER A 505 7.57 -13.85 7.64
C SER A 505 8.16 -14.98 6.79
N LYS A 506 8.24 -16.17 7.36
CA LYS A 506 8.57 -17.41 6.63
C LYS A 506 7.37 -17.96 5.88
N SER A 507 6.17 -17.73 6.38
CA SER A 507 4.93 -18.04 5.67
C SER A 507 4.89 -17.27 4.35
N LYS A 508 4.72 -17.99 3.23
CA LYS A 508 4.62 -17.42 1.89
C LYS A 508 3.27 -17.82 1.30
N GLY A 509 2.49 -16.81 0.99
CA GLY A 509 1.19 -16.98 0.37
C GLY A 509 1.23 -16.95 -1.15
N GLU A 510 0.04 -16.80 -1.72
CA GLU A 510 -0.16 -16.79 -3.15
C GLU A 510 -1.39 -15.99 -3.58
N ILE A 511 -1.37 -15.54 -4.82
CA ILE A 511 -2.50 -14.99 -5.56
C ILE A 511 -2.82 -15.97 -6.66
N THR A 512 -4.07 -16.43 -6.75
CA THR A 512 -4.55 -17.31 -7.83
C THR A 512 -5.84 -16.75 -8.43
N LEU A 513 -6.18 -17.18 -9.64
CA LEU A 513 -7.45 -16.81 -10.23
C LEU A 513 -8.62 -17.52 -9.53
N ALA A 514 -9.69 -16.80 -9.24
CA ALA A 514 -10.93 -17.39 -8.76
C ALA A 514 -11.75 -18.00 -9.91
N SER A 515 -11.67 -17.39 -11.11
CA SER A 515 -12.32 -17.82 -12.34
C SER A 515 -11.68 -17.10 -13.53
N ARG A 516 -12.19 -17.40 -14.73
CA ARG A 516 -11.82 -16.67 -15.97
C ARG A 516 -12.48 -15.30 -16.11
N ASP A 517 -13.48 -15.00 -15.26
CA ASP A 517 -14.13 -13.68 -15.27
C ASP A 517 -13.13 -12.61 -14.80
N PRO A 518 -12.75 -11.67 -15.66
CA PRO A 518 -11.82 -10.61 -15.30
C PRO A 518 -12.37 -9.64 -14.23
N LEU A 519 -13.68 -9.64 -14.00
CA LEU A 519 -14.34 -8.83 -12.99
C LEU A 519 -14.38 -9.56 -11.63
N ALA A 520 -14.12 -10.87 -11.61
CA ALA A 520 -14.03 -11.62 -10.35
C ALA A 520 -12.75 -11.24 -9.60
N HIS A 521 -12.89 -11.00 -8.29
CA HIS A 521 -11.72 -10.80 -7.43
C HIS A 521 -10.87 -12.08 -7.41
N PRO A 522 -9.52 -12.01 -7.47
CA PRO A 522 -8.67 -13.17 -7.34
C PRO A 522 -8.73 -13.74 -5.93
N ASN A 523 -8.33 -15.00 -5.77
CA ASN A 523 -8.11 -15.60 -4.47
C ASN A 523 -6.82 -15.01 -3.89
N ILE A 524 -6.94 -14.32 -2.77
CA ILE A 524 -5.81 -13.74 -2.03
C ILE A 524 -5.60 -14.61 -0.79
N ASN A 525 -4.58 -15.48 -0.82
CA ASN A 525 -4.26 -16.37 0.28
C ASN A 525 -2.86 -16.12 0.83
N PRO A 526 -2.70 -15.24 1.82
CA PRO A 526 -1.39 -14.95 2.40
C PRO A 526 -0.81 -16.09 3.24
N LYS A 527 -1.59 -17.08 3.63
CA LYS A 527 -1.19 -18.20 4.50
C LYS A 527 -0.59 -17.74 5.83
N TYR A 528 -1.19 -16.71 6.42
CA TYR A 528 -0.70 -16.12 7.67
C TYR A 528 -0.56 -17.14 8.79
N LEU A 529 0.61 -17.12 9.47
CA LEU A 529 0.94 -17.97 10.60
C LEU A 529 0.93 -19.49 10.29
N GLU A 530 1.15 -19.87 9.03
CA GLU A 530 1.33 -21.28 8.63
C GLU A 530 2.67 -21.82 9.15
N ASP A 531 3.74 -21.03 9.05
CA ASP A 531 5.05 -21.38 9.60
C ASP A 531 5.10 -21.11 11.11
N LYS A 532 5.60 -22.08 11.87
CA LYS A 532 5.69 -22.01 13.33
C LYS A 532 6.68 -20.96 13.81
N GLU A 533 7.67 -20.64 13.00
CA GLU A 533 8.67 -19.63 13.35
C GLU A 533 8.06 -18.23 13.40
N ASP A 534 7.10 -17.92 12.52
CA ASP A 534 6.35 -16.67 12.54
C ASP A 534 5.57 -16.52 13.85
N VAL A 535 4.96 -17.62 14.32
CA VAL A 535 4.25 -17.66 15.60
C VAL A 535 5.23 -17.48 16.77
N ARG A 536 6.38 -18.19 16.76
CA ARG A 536 7.40 -18.06 17.81
C ARG A 536 7.91 -16.62 17.94
N LYS A 537 8.24 -15.99 16.82
CA LYS A 537 8.73 -14.60 16.82
C LYS A 537 7.67 -13.62 17.34
N LEU A 538 6.40 -13.79 16.97
CA LEU A 538 5.33 -12.96 17.51
C LEU A 538 5.07 -13.21 19.00
N ILE A 539 5.24 -14.46 19.50
CA ILE A 539 5.16 -14.75 20.93
C ILE A 539 6.20 -13.92 21.69
N GLU A 540 7.46 -13.98 21.26
CA GLU A 540 8.53 -13.21 21.90
C GLU A 540 8.30 -11.68 21.77
N ALA A 541 7.79 -11.22 20.63
CA ALA A 541 7.43 -9.83 20.45
C ALA A 541 6.29 -9.37 21.37
N CYS A 542 5.27 -10.21 21.61
CA CYS A 542 4.21 -9.91 22.56
C CYS A 542 4.71 -9.91 24.01
N LYS A 543 5.60 -10.83 24.38
CA LYS A 543 6.27 -10.84 25.70
C LYS A 543 7.11 -9.58 25.91
N LEU A 544 7.85 -9.14 24.88
CA LEU A 544 8.61 -7.90 24.92
C LEU A 544 7.69 -6.69 25.09
N ALA A 545 6.56 -6.66 24.37
CA ALA A 545 5.57 -5.60 24.52
C ALA A 545 5.04 -5.49 25.97
N GLU A 546 4.67 -6.62 26.57
CA GLU A 546 4.25 -6.66 27.97
C GLU A 546 5.39 -6.18 28.91
N LYS A 547 6.62 -6.62 28.68
CA LYS A 547 7.78 -6.21 29.45
C LYS A 547 8.00 -4.70 29.38
N VAL A 548 7.95 -4.09 28.19
CA VAL A 548 8.06 -2.64 28.00
C VAL A 548 6.94 -1.91 28.73
N CYS A 549 5.69 -2.35 28.57
CA CYS A 549 4.54 -1.75 29.23
C CYS A 549 4.55 -1.92 30.77
N GLN A 550 5.22 -2.95 31.30
CA GLN A 550 5.44 -3.16 32.73
C GLN A 550 6.69 -2.45 33.26
N THR A 551 7.40 -1.69 32.44
CA THR A 551 8.58 -0.89 32.81
C THR A 551 8.16 0.56 33.06
N GLU A 552 8.67 1.15 34.16
CA GLU A 552 8.46 2.58 34.40
C GLU A 552 9.22 3.44 33.36
N PRO A 553 8.63 4.54 32.86
CA PRO A 553 7.42 5.20 33.39
C PRO A 553 6.09 4.69 32.84
N LEU A 554 6.06 3.93 31.75
CA LEU A 554 4.83 3.52 31.05
C LEU A 554 3.89 2.69 31.95
N LYS A 555 4.45 1.79 32.78
CA LYS A 555 3.72 0.97 33.76
C LYS A 555 2.74 1.75 34.63
N ASN A 556 3.04 3.02 34.92
CA ASN A 556 2.24 3.82 35.83
C ASN A 556 0.95 4.36 35.21
N VAL A 557 0.82 4.25 33.87
CA VAL A 557 -0.27 4.87 33.11
C VAL A 557 -1.03 3.90 32.19
N VAL A 558 -0.57 2.64 32.06
CA VAL A 558 -1.21 1.66 31.15
C VAL A 558 -1.57 0.36 31.88
N HIS A 559 -2.68 -0.27 31.43
CA HIS A 559 -3.14 -1.56 31.89
C HIS A 559 -3.53 -2.43 30.69
N SER A 560 -2.98 -3.68 30.62
CA SER A 560 -3.20 -4.61 29.53
C SER A 560 -4.59 -5.23 29.55
N LEU A 561 -5.23 -5.34 28.37
CA LEU A 561 -6.48 -6.06 28.15
C LEU A 561 -6.26 -7.46 27.52
N ALA A 562 -5.02 -7.89 27.36
CA ALA A 562 -4.72 -9.16 26.68
C ALA A 562 -5.35 -10.37 27.37
N LYS A 563 -5.45 -10.35 28.70
CA LYS A 563 -6.08 -11.43 29.49
C LYS A 563 -7.58 -11.52 29.20
N GLU A 564 -8.27 -10.40 29.29
CA GLU A 564 -9.70 -10.28 29.07
C GLU A 564 -10.05 -10.70 27.63
N MET A 565 -9.31 -10.20 26.66
CA MET A 565 -9.49 -10.51 25.23
C MET A 565 -9.22 -11.99 24.93
N ASN A 566 -8.33 -12.66 25.65
CA ASN A 566 -8.05 -14.07 25.42
C ASN A 566 -9.06 -15.02 26.10
N GLY A 567 -9.91 -14.50 27.00
CA GLY A 567 -11.01 -15.24 27.61
C GLY A 567 -10.50 -16.33 28.55
N ASN A 568 -10.99 -17.58 28.31
CA ASN A 568 -10.76 -18.72 29.22
C ASN A 568 -9.36 -19.36 29.15
N VAL A 569 -8.41 -18.77 28.45
CA VAL A 569 -7.02 -19.27 28.44
C VAL A 569 -6.34 -18.87 29.75
N THR A 570 -5.95 -19.85 30.54
CA THR A 570 -5.52 -19.65 31.95
C THR A 570 -4.01 -19.48 32.12
N THR A 571 -3.19 -19.72 31.11
CA THR A 571 -1.71 -19.63 31.19
C THR A 571 -1.25 -18.22 30.82
N GLU A 572 -1.27 -17.31 31.79
CA GLU A 572 -0.78 -15.94 31.60
C GLU A 572 0.72 -15.92 31.30
N ASN A 573 1.11 -15.08 30.31
CA ASN A 573 2.51 -14.88 29.87
C ASN A 573 3.24 -16.14 29.44
N GLY A 574 2.53 -17.28 29.28
CA GLY A 574 3.08 -18.50 28.70
C GLY A 574 2.91 -18.55 27.18
N ASP A 575 3.71 -19.37 26.50
CA ASP A 575 3.66 -19.52 25.05
C ASP A 575 2.29 -19.93 24.54
N GLN A 576 1.58 -20.82 25.23
CA GLN A 576 0.23 -21.24 24.86
C GLN A 576 -0.80 -20.10 24.95
N PHE A 577 -0.65 -19.22 25.95
CA PHE A 577 -1.48 -18.04 26.07
C PHE A 577 -1.26 -17.12 24.86
N TRP A 578 -0.01 -16.78 24.55
CA TRP A 578 0.33 -15.89 23.44
C TRP A 578 0.03 -16.50 22.08
N GLU A 579 0.25 -17.79 21.86
CA GLU A 579 -0.14 -18.46 20.62
C GLU A 579 -1.65 -18.36 20.39
N SER A 580 -2.46 -18.65 21.43
CA SER A 580 -3.92 -18.50 21.35
C SER A 580 -4.33 -17.06 21.02
N TYR A 581 -3.69 -16.07 21.66
CA TYR A 581 -3.95 -14.66 21.44
C TYR A 581 -3.60 -14.22 20.02
N ILE A 582 -2.39 -14.55 19.56
CA ILE A 582 -1.86 -14.21 18.24
C ILE A 582 -2.78 -14.74 17.14
N ARG A 583 -3.20 -16.00 17.21
CA ARG A 583 -4.09 -16.58 16.20
C ARG A 583 -5.47 -15.91 16.10
N LYS A 584 -5.92 -15.25 17.16
CA LYS A 584 -7.18 -14.51 17.21
C LYS A 584 -7.04 -13.06 16.71
N TYR A 585 -5.94 -12.39 17.06
CA TYR A 585 -5.80 -10.93 16.95
C TYR A 585 -4.65 -10.47 16.05
N THR A 586 -4.06 -11.37 15.26
CA THR A 586 -3.09 -10.98 14.23
C THR A 586 -3.82 -10.64 12.92
N ILE A 587 -3.46 -9.51 12.34
CA ILE A 587 -4.01 -8.96 11.09
C ILE A 587 -2.90 -8.40 10.19
N THR A 588 -3.23 -8.10 8.94
CA THR A 588 -2.31 -7.42 8.00
C THR A 588 -2.00 -5.97 8.42
N VAL A 589 -0.81 -5.49 8.05
CA VAL A 589 -0.45 -4.07 8.08
C VAL A 589 -0.54 -3.45 6.68
N TYR A 590 -1.17 -4.17 5.73
CA TYR A 590 -1.41 -3.71 4.35
C TYR A 590 -0.14 -3.53 3.50
N HIS A 591 0.91 -4.32 3.74
CA HIS A 591 2.21 -4.26 3.09
C HIS A 591 2.52 -5.46 2.18
N PRO A 592 1.58 -5.96 1.34
CA PRO A 592 1.84 -7.12 0.50
C PRO A 592 2.86 -6.82 -0.59
N VAL A 593 3.77 -7.79 -0.84
CA VAL A 593 4.83 -7.73 -1.86
C VAL A 593 5.09 -9.10 -2.49
N GLY A 594 5.90 -9.16 -3.52
CA GLY A 594 6.65 -10.36 -3.95
C GLY A 594 6.02 -11.25 -4.99
N THR A 595 4.79 -11.00 -5.43
CA THR A 595 4.03 -11.89 -6.32
C THR A 595 4.42 -11.86 -7.80
N CYS A 596 5.31 -10.96 -8.19
CA CYS A 596 6.03 -10.94 -9.46
C CYS A 596 7.53 -10.78 -9.21
N LYS A 597 8.07 -11.65 -8.35
CA LYS A 597 9.42 -11.55 -7.79
C LYS A 597 10.48 -11.17 -8.81
N MET A 598 11.23 -10.10 -8.53
CA MET A 598 12.45 -9.77 -9.25
C MET A 598 13.57 -10.70 -8.81
N GLY A 599 14.41 -11.14 -9.75
CA GLY A 599 15.48 -12.07 -9.44
C GLY A 599 16.47 -12.26 -10.59
N LYS A 600 17.37 -13.21 -10.40
CA LYS A 600 18.32 -13.63 -11.43
C LYS A 600 17.61 -14.41 -12.54
N GLU A 601 18.16 -14.37 -13.72
CA GLU A 601 17.55 -15.01 -14.90
C GLU A 601 17.54 -16.54 -14.80
N ASP A 602 18.47 -17.14 -14.08
CA ASP A 602 18.57 -18.57 -13.83
C ASP A 602 17.69 -19.08 -12.67
N ASP A 603 17.10 -18.23 -11.87
CA ASP A 603 16.12 -18.62 -10.86
C ASP A 603 14.75 -18.86 -11.52
N GLU A 604 14.24 -20.08 -11.40
CA GLU A 604 12.93 -20.48 -11.96
C GLU A 604 11.75 -19.69 -11.38
N MET A 605 11.87 -19.25 -10.12
CA MET A 605 10.83 -18.45 -9.45
C MET A 605 10.90 -16.96 -9.79
N THR A 606 11.88 -16.53 -10.58
CA THR A 606 11.99 -15.15 -11.05
C THR A 606 10.93 -14.85 -12.10
N VAL A 607 10.15 -13.81 -11.87
CA VAL A 607 9.13 -13.31 -12.83
C VAL A 607 9.69 -12.15 -13.65
N VAL A 608 10.38 -11.21 -13.02
CA VAL A 608 11.04 -10.09 -13.72
C VAL A 608 12.54 -10.08 -13.44
N THR A 609 13.30 -9.71 -14.45
CA THR A 609 14.75 -9.53 -14.37
C THR A 609 15.11 -8.19 -13.66
N SER A 610 16.39 -7.95 -13.37
CA SER A 610 16.84 -6.74 -12.68
C SER A 610 16.57 -5.43 -13.43
N ASP A 611 16.28 -5.49 -14.73
CA ASP A 611 15.82 -4.36 -15.54
C ASP A 611 14.28 -4.28 -15.63
N THR A 612 13.57 -4.98 -14.74
CA THR A 612 12.10 -5.00 -14.58
C THR A 612 11.31 -5.63 -15.73
N LYS A 613 11.97 -6.29 -16.69
CA LYS A 613 11.32 -6.98 -17.82
C LYS A 613 10.81 -8.36 -17.39
N VAL A 614 9.62 -8.73 -17.85
CA VAL A 614 9.04 -10.06 -17.63
C VAL A 614 9.84 -11.11 -18.43
N LYS A 615 10.28 -12.18 -17.76
CA LYS A 615 11.03 -13.29 -18.38
C LYS A 615 10.23 -13.93 -19.52
N GLY A 616 10.91 -14.13 -20.63
CA GLY A 616 10.33 -14.82 -21.79
C GLY A 616 9.30 -14.01 -22.59
N VAL A 617 9.02 -12.75 -22.21
CA VAL A 617 8.08 -11.87 -22.92
C VAL A 617 8.80 -10.59 -23.35
N LYS A 618 8.67 -10.21 -24.63
CA LYS A 618 9.26 -8.97 -25.16
C LYS A 618 8.30 -7.79 -24.97
N GLY A 619 8.86 -6.64 -24.57
CA GLY A 619 8.09 -5.41 -24.44
C GLY A 619 7.12 -5.38 -23.24
N LEU A 620 7.33 -6.22 -22.22
CA LEU A 620 6.50 -6.26 -21.01
C LEU A 620 7.37 -6.06 -19.75
N ARG A 621 6.98 -5.12 -18.88
CA ARG A 621 7.59 -4.88 -17.56
C ARG A 621 6.58 -4.90 -16.45
N VAL A 622 7.07 -5.15 -15.23
CA VAL A 622 6.31 -4.91 -13.98
C VAL A 622 7.10 -3.94 -13.11
N ILE A 623 6.43 -2.88 -12.64
CA ILE A 623 7.04 -1.83 -11.80
C ILE A 623 6.07 -1.43 -10.69
N ASP A 624 6.10 -2.18 -9.60
CA ASP A 624 5.36 -1.91 -8.35
C ASP A 624 5.87 -2.79 -7.21
N ALA A 625 5.17 -2.82 -6.08
CA ALA A 625 5.56 -3.62 -4.91
C ALA A 625 5.59 -5.15 -5.18
N SER A 626 4.94 -5.66 -6.24
CA SER A 626 4.98 -7.10 -6.56
C SER A 626 6.36 -7.61 -6.93
N ILE A 627 7.25 -6.72 -7.41
CA ILE A 627 8.60 -7.14 -7.81
C ILE A 627 9.57 -7.25 -6.63
N ILE A 628 9.25 -6.71 -5.46
CA ILE A 628 10.09 -6.78 -4.26
C ILE A 628 10.30 -8.25 -3.89
N PRO A 629 11.53 -8.78 -3.95
CA PRO A 629 11.75 -10.22 -3.79
C PRO A 629 11.66 -10.70 -2.34
N ILE A 630 12.10 -9.87 -1.41
CA ILE A 630 12.01 -10.04 0.04
C ILE A 630 11.48 -8.72 0.61
N ASN A 631 10.48 -8.79 1.49
CA ASN A 631 9.88 -7.59 2.06
C ASN A 631 10.91 -6.77 2.83
N VAL A 632 10.71 -5.47 2.93
CA VAL A 632 11.62 -4.54 3.60
C VAL A 632 11.28 -4.39 5.09
N SER A 633 12.20 -3.87 5.89
CA SER A 633 12.02 -3.70 7.34
C SER A 633 11.19 -2.45 7.66
N GLY A 634 9.98 -2.36 7.11
CA GLY A 634 9.04 -1.25 7.36
C GLY A 634 7.99 -1.07 6.29
N ASN A 635 7.37 0.10 6.27
CA ASN A 635 6.25 0.42 5.38
C ASN A 635 6.68 0.45 3.90
N THR A 636 5.93 -0.19 3.02
CA THR A 636 6.34 -0.48 1.63
C THR A 636 6.09 0.66 0.64
N ASN A 637 5.42 1.76 1.05
CA ASN A 637 5.08 2.84 0.13
C ASN A 637 6.31 3.58 -0.42
N ILE A 638 7.23 4.00 0.45
CA ILE A 638 8.45 4.73 0.04
C ILE A 638 9.40 3.87 -0.79
N PRO A 639 9.68 2.62 -0.43
CA PRO A 639 10.38 1.69 -1.31
C PRO A 639 9.76 1.55 -2.71
N THR A 640 8.42 1.46 -2.80
CA THR A 640 7.71 1.39 -4.10
C THR A 640 7.90 2.66 -4.94
N ILE A 641 7.86 3.84 -4.32
CA ILE A 641 8.13 5.12 -4.99
C ILE A 641 9.58 5.17 -5.50
N ALA A 642 10.55 4.75 -4.68
CA ALA A 642 11.96 4.71 -5.06
C ALA A 642 12.23 3.71 -6.22
N ILE A 643 11.57 2.55 -6.21
CA ILE A 643 11.59 1.58 -7.31
C ILE A 643 11.08 2.24 -8.61
N ALA A 644 9.96 2.97 -8.54
CA ALA A 644 9.39 3.64 -9.72
C ALA A 644 10.28 4.79 -10.23
N GLU A 645 10.93 5.54 -9.35
CA GLU A 645 11.95 6.55 -9.74
C GLU A 645 13.11 5.92 -10.52
N ARG A 646 13.64 4.80 -10.01
CA ARG A 646 14.70 4.06 -10.69
C ARG A 646 14.23 3.49 -12.02
N ALA A 647 13.06 2.89 -12.05
CA ALA A 647 12.48 2.31 -13.28
C ALA A 647 12.23 3.37 -14.36
N ALA A 648 11.80 4.58 -13.99
CA ALA A 648 11.66 5.69 -14.93
C ALA A 648 13.00 6.03 -15.61
N ASP A 649 14.11 6.04 -14.86
CA ASP A 649 15.44 6.25 -15.42
C ASP A 649 15.89 5.08 -16.32
N LEU A 650 15.55 3.82 -15.96
CA LEU A 650 15.81 2.66 -16.82
C LEU A 650 15.03 2.74 -18.15
N ILE A 651 13.78 3.21 -18.15
CA ILE A 651 12.98 3.40 -19.37
C ILE A 651 13.61 4.48 -20.25
N LYS A 652 13.91 5.66 -19.68
CA LYS A 652 14.50 6.79 -20.42
C LYS A 652 15.84 6.43 -21.08
N ASN A 653 16.67 5.62 -20.42
CA ASN A 653 17.99 5.24 -20.93
C ASN A 653 17.95 4.12 -21.99
N ASN A 654 16.81 3.42 -22.16
CA ASN A 654 16.62 2.38 -23.18
C ASN A 654 15.96 2.90 -24.47
N HIS A 655 15.61 4.17 -24.52
CA HIS A 655 15.03 4.92 -25.64
C HIS A 655 15.91 6.08 -26.09
#